data_61a501946dbab33baa913b9d516b6d53
#
_entry.id   61a501946dbab33baa913b9d516b6d53
#
_cell.length_a   1.000
_cell.length_b   1.000
_cell.length_c   1.000
_cell.angle_alpha   90.00
_cell.angle_beta   90.00
_cell.angle_gamma   90.00
#
_symmetry.space_group_name_H-M   'P 1'
#
loop_
_entity.id
_entity.type
_entity.pdbx_description
1 polymer ?
#
loop_
_entity_poly.entity_id
_entity_poly.type
_entity_poly.pdbx_seq_one_letter_code
_entity_poly.pdbx_strand_id
1 'polypeptide(L)'
;MKHILILFAILSLNLAALDLVAQLPSLQDKLQGKDRVEEIMEIVDAHYAEIASGKRIKTDEGNYKHWARWGLYMSARTDGQGRLVDVDRHIRRAYDNYVPLYRSSAGNWIPRGPTAISGTNGSAVGIGRVDRIAFHPTDVNTLYIGTPAGGLFKSINGGTSWTGLTDNIPSTAISGIVVSHDNPNTIYILTGDGDASNGGFIVSAGYWRPSAGVFVSYDAGINWYSTSPLPIVGSYAGYQLIQDPNNAYVLLAATDQGVYRSDNAGDSWTQVLSGRTYEIKFKPGSSSYVYATQSGEFHRSTDGGIEWEEITDFDYPLLSGRVALAITNVSSNRVYIMSGWAANGGTFGGVYLSTDSGSSFTRQSNTPNIVESSCTGTGGTNQSSYDLAIAVSHVTSTRVIAAGITTWRSSNYGVTWVNASAGRCDAESESTGFVHADVHDIEYNPLNGHVYLGSDGGLIKSANHGIDWVNLSDGIAASQIYHMAGSLTDIDNMIIGLQDNGCKRRNANTSVWDQVLSADGFDCIYNDESSTAGYLSWNSIVSRFWNNGGNREDITPPGSDGFFPRVTSAINDGTLVLAGYADIFKSINSGQSWSNEGASGFWDIERCPSNASRFYAAGGSSAFATTGNMYRSANQGDTWTVVSDNPGYPTANIRLTDIGVRPTVSGNVWITFGGFSDGNKVFFSDDVGESWFNKSGSLPNIPVNAIQVDANNNAYIGTDIGVFYRGSGMTDWVPFWHRLPVIPVSDLELYEADNFIRAATFGRGVWQSDTYSTCTQGLNLTANLSGNRYYEASDSISCTSYIFGGQNTNLVLKADNYIILKAGFEAGFGNTVHGYLAPCGTAQLED
;
A
#
# COMPACT_ATOMS: atom_id res chain seq x y z
N MET A 1 -61.02 -18.68 -6.73
CA MET A 1 -60.50 -18.16 -8.02
C MET A 1 -59.92 -16.74 -7.92
N LYS A 2 -60.57 -15.74 -7.33
CA LYS A 2 -59.99 -14.39 -7.23
C LYS A 2 -58.69 -14.30 -6.43
N HIS A 3 -58.51 -15.07 -5.37
CA HIS A 3 -57.26 -15.06 -4.59
C HIS A 3 -56.09 -15.78 -5.27
N ILE A 4 -56.36 -16.78 -6.10
CA ILE A 4 -55.32 -17.49 -6.88
C ILE A 4 -54.83 -16.63 -8.03
N LEU A 5 -55.67 -15.84 -8.68
CA LEU A 5 -55.29 -14.89 -9.72
C LEU A 5 -54.44 -13.72 -9.19
N ILE A 6 -54.69 -13.25 -7.97
CA ILE A 6 -53.89 -12.20 -7.32
C ILE A 6 -52.51 -12.75 -6.96
N LEU A 7 -52.42 -14.00 -6.44
CA LEU A 7 -51.12 -14.63 -6.17
C LEU A 7 -50.28 -14.84 -7.43
N PHE A 8 -50.91 -15.28 -8.55
CA PHE A 8 -50.21 -15.41 -9.84
C PHE A 8 -49.79 -14.07 -10.44
N ALA A 9 -50.56 -13.00 -10.26
CA ALA A 9 -50.19 -11.66 -10.72
C ALA A 9 -49.07 -11.06 -9.88
N ILE A 10 -49.02 -11.30 -8.57
CA ILE A 10 -47.93 -10.88 -7.69
C ILE A 10 -46.64 -11.69 -7.98
N LEU A 11 -46.79 -13.01 -8.24
CA LEU A 11 -45.65 -13.85 -8.61
C LEU A 11 -45.09 -13.48 -9.99
N SER A 12 -45.96 -13.18 -10.98
CA SER A 12 -45.54 -12.75 -12.30
C SER A 12 -44.96 -11.34 -12.32
N LEU A 13 -45.39 -10.42 -11.47
CA LEU A 13 -44.80 -9.10 -11.29
C LEU A 13 -43.46 -9.18 -10.59
N ASN A 14 -43.30 -10.09 -9.61
CA ASN A 14 -41.99 -10.33 -8.98
C ASN A 14 -40.96 -11.02 -9.92
N LEU A 15 -41.44 -11.98 -10.74
CA LEU A 15 -40.62 -12.61 -11.78
C LEU A 15 -40.23 -11.60 -12.87
N ALA A 16 -41.15 -10.75 -13.32
CA ALA A 16 -40.88 -9.71 -14.30
C ALA A 16 -39.94 -8.61 -13.74
N ALA A 17 -40.02 -8.31 -12.43
CA ALA A 17 -39.08 -7.40 -11.76
C ALA A 17 -37.70 -8.03 -11.59
N LEU A 18 -37.61 -9.33 -11.29
CA LEU A 18 -36.37 -10.08 -11.24
C LEU A 18 -35.71 -10.21 -12.62
N ASP A 19 -36.48 -10.45 -13.68
CA ASP A 19 -35.99 -10.47 -15.05
C ASP A 19 -35.55 -9.07 -15.51
N LEU A 20 -36.19 -7.99 -15.07
CA LEU A 20 -35.80 -6.62 -15.39
C LEU A 20 -34.48 -6.24 -14.68
N VAL A 21 -34.27 -6.67 -13.45
CA VAL A 21 -33.03 -6.45 -12.68
C VAL A 21 -31.89 -7.27 -13.26
N ALA A 22 -32.14 -8.47 -13.78
CA ALA A 22 -31.15 -9.31 -14.48
C ALA A 22 -30.75 -8.77 -15.88
N GLN A 23 -31.49 -7.80 -16.43
CA GLN A 23 -31.20 -7.17 -17.74
C GLN A 23 -30.44 -5.83 -17.65
N LEU A 24 -30.15 -5.34 -16.44
CA LEU A 24 -29.37 -4.10 -16.29
C LEU A 24 -27.88 -4.40 -16.61
N PRO A 25 -27.20 -3.54 -17.40
CA PRO A 25 -25.78 -3.71 -17.69
C PRO A 25 -24.94 -3.85 -16.43
N SER A 26 -23.96 -4.76 -16.43
CA SER A 26 -23.00 -4.90 -15.34
C SER A 26 -22.20 -3.60 -15.14
N LEU A 27 -21.52 -3.45 -14.02
CA LEU A 27 -20.59 -2.32 -13.84
C LEU A 27 -19.51 -2.35 -14.92
N GLN A 28 -19.00 -3.53 -15.27
CA GLN A 28 -18.02 -3.72 -16.33
C GLN A 28 -18.51 -3.22 -17.69
N ASP A 29 -19.76 -3.55 -18.07
CA ASP A 29 -20.34 -3.07 -19.35
C ASP A 29 -20.44 -1.54 -19.36
N LYS A 30 -20.80 -0.93 -18.21
CA LYS A 30 -20.88 0.52 -18.07
C LYS A 30 -19.51 1.21 -18.16
N LEU A 31 -18.45 0.54 -17.70
CA LEU A 31 -17.09 1.07 -17.68
C LEU A 31 -16.30 0.81 -18.96
N GLN A 32 -16.79 -0.05 -19.86
CA GLN A 32 -16.09 -0.38 -21.10
C GLN A 32 -15.79 0.86 -21.93
N GLY A 33 -14.50 1.06 -22.29
CA GLY A 33 -14.04 2.19 -23.10
C GLY A 33 -13.93 3.53 -22.36
N LYS A 34 -14.14 3.55 -21.04
CA LYS A 34 -13.95 4.74 -20.22
C LYS A 34 -12.48 4.88 -19.83
N ASP A 35 -11.94 6.08 -19.98
CA ASP A 35 -10.53 6.38 -19.70
C ASP A 35 -10.34 7.62 -18.79
N ARG A 36 -11.43 8.27 -18.34
CA ARG A 36 -11.38 9.42 -17.41
C ARG A 36 -11.80 9.01 -16.01
N VAL A 37 -10.95 9.33 -15.03
CA VAL A 37 -11.18 8.93 -13.63
C VAL A 37 -12.51 9.47 -13.09
N GLU A 38 -12.83 10.73 -13.34
CA GLU A 38 -14.08 11.36 -12.89
C GLU A 38 -15.29 10.62 -13.45
N GLU A 39 -15.33 10.39 -14.77
CA GLU A 39 -16.43 9.67 -15.43
C GLU A 39 -16.60 8.24 -14.90
N ILE A 40 -15.49 7.55 -14.65
CA ILE A 40 -15.48 6.21 -14.06
C ILE A 40 -16.09 6.24 -12.67
N MET A 41 -15.68 7.19 -11.82
CA MET A 41 -16.18 7.29 -10.45
C MET A 41 -17.65 7.71 -10.39
N GLU A 42 -18.11 8.60 -11.28
CA GLU A 42 -19.54 8.94 -11.41
C GLU A 42 -20.39 7.70 -11.73
N ILE A 43 -19.91 6.84 -12.64
CA ILE A 43 -20.58 5.57 -12.99
C ILE A 43 -20.60 4.62 -11.79
N VAL A 44 -19.47 4.50 -11.06
CA VAL A 44 -19.35 3.68 -9.87
C VAL A 44 -20.30 4.16 -8.77
N ASP A 45 -20.30 5.45 -8.47
CA ASP A 45 -21.17 6.07 -7.47
C ASP A 45 -22.65 5.82 -7.77
N ALA A 46 -23.06 6.03 -9.02
CA ALA A 46 -24.43 5.75 -9.46
C ALA A 46 -24.78 4.26 -9.35
N HIS A 47 -23.86 3.35 -9.69
CA HIS A 47 -24.07 1.90 -9.61
C HIS A 47 -24.28 1.45 -8.16
N TYR A 48 -23.43 1.89 -7.22
CA TYR A 48 -23.58 1.53 -5.82
C TYR A 48 -24.78 2.20 -5.14
N ALA A 49 -25.19 3.39 -5.59
CA ALA A 49 -26.43 4.00 -5.18
C ALA A 49 -27.67 3.16 -5.63
N GLU A 50 -27.64 2.56 -6.83
CA GLU A 50 -28.64 1.61 -7.28
C GLU A 50 -28.73 0.37 -6.38
N ILE A 51 -27.56 -0.18 -5.95
CA ILE A 51 -27.49 -1.30 -5.00
C ILE A 51 -28.06 -0.89 -3.63
N ALA A 52 -27.65 0.23 -3.08
CA ALA A 52 -28.10 0.74 -1.79
C ALA A 52 -29.60 1.02 -1.75
N SER A 53 -30.18 1.45 -2.87
CA SER A 53 -31.65 1.68 -3.00
C SER A 53 -32.45 0.41 -3.30
N GLY A 54 -31.82 -0.76 -3.42
CA GLY A 54 -32.48 -2.03 -3.75
C GLY A 54 -32.95 -2.16 -5.21
N LYS A 55 -32.54 -1.26 -6.09
CA LYS A 55 -32.83 -1.33 -7.53
C LYS A 55 -31.97 -2.36 -8.25
N ARG A 56 -30.86 -2.79 -7.65
CA ARG A 56 -29.91 -3.75 -8.20
C ARG A 56 -29.48 -4.75 -7.11
N ILE A 57 -29.26 -6.01 -7.48
CA ILE A 57 -28.64 -7.02 -6.63
C ILE A 57 -27.12 -6.83 -6.69
N LYS A 58 -26.44 -6.95 -5.56
CA LYS A 58 -24.97 -6.91 -5.50
C LYS A 58 -24.42 -8.17 -6.19
N THR A 59 -23.53 -7.96 -7.14
CA THR A 59 -22.76 -8.99 -7.87
C THR A 59 -21.30 -8.97 -7.41
N ASP A 60 -20.46 -9.84 -7.96
CA ASP A 60 -18.99 -9.84 -7.68
C ASP A 60 -18.29 -8.67 -8.38
N GLU A 61 -18.70 -7.48 -8.08
CA GLU A 61 -18.14 -6.23 -8.64
C GLU A 61 -17.28 -5.49 -7.61
N GLY A 62 -16.74 -6.22 -6.61
CA GLY A 62 -16.01 -5.63 -5.49
C GLY A 62 -16.93 -4.88 -4.53
N ASN A 63 -16.36 -4.00 -3.72
CA ASN A 63 -17.13 -3.08 -2.89
C ASN A 63 -16.74 -1.63 -3.18
N TYR A 64 -17.59 -0.70 -2.81
CA TYR A 64 -17.40 0.73 -3.03
C TYR A 64 -16.08 1.25 -2.44
N LYS A 65 -15.66 0.71 -1.30
CA LYS A 65 -14.41 1.10 -0.62
C LYS A 65 -13.17 0.94 -1.53
N HIS A 66 -13.06 -0.17 -2.25
CA HIS A 66 -11.95 -0.40 -3.19
C HIS A 66 -11.97 0.59 -4.36
N TRP A 67 -13.16 0.88 -4.89
CA TRP A 67 -13.32 1.89 -5.94
C TRP A 67 -12.96 3.29 -5.46
N ALA A 68 -13.40 3.67 -4.25
CA ALA A 68 -13.06 4.96 -3.65
C ALA A 68 -11.55 5.13 -3.45
N ARG A 69 -10.86 4.10 -2.96
CA ARG A 69 -9.39 4.08 -2.84
C ARG A 69 -8.71 4.21 -4.20
N TRP A 70 -9.18 3.44 -5.19
CA TRP A 70 -8.68 3.52 -6.56
C TRP A 70 -8.88 4.92 -7.15
N GLY A 71 -10.06 5.48 -7.02
CA GLY A 71 -10.39 6.81 -7.52
C GLY A 71 -9.51 7.89 -6.89
N LEU A 72 -9.28 7.83 -5.57
CA LEU A 72 -8.39 8.76 -4.88
C LEU A 72 -6.95 8.65 -5.39
N TYR A 73 -6.42 7.44 -5.51
CA TYR A 73 -5.07 7.21 -6.00
C TYR A 73 -4.89 7.65 -7.46
N MET A 74 -5.84 7.25 -8.33
CA MET A 74 -5.75 7.52 -9.77
C MET A 74 -6.07 8.97 -10.15
N SER A 75 -6.89 9.69 -9.38
CA SER A 75 -7.16 11.11 -9.64
C SER A 75 -5.90 11.98 -9.63
N ALA A 76 -4.90 11.59 -8.85
CA ALA A 76 -3.57 12.21 -8.83
C ALA A 76 -2.58 11.59 -9.82
N ARG A 77 -3.02 10.68 -10.72
CA ARG A 77 -2.14 9.93 -11.66
C ARG A 77 -2.71 9.86 -13.07
N THR A 78 -3.30 10.96 -13.49
CA THR A 78 -3.85 11.14 -14.85
C THR A 78 -2.92 11.97 -15.73
N ASP A 79 -3.20 12.01 -17.03
CA ASP A 79 -2.57 12.99 -17.92
C ASP A 79 -3.14 14.40 -17.69
N GLY A 80 -2.60 15.40 -18.40
CA GLY A 80 -3.09 16.79 -18.32
C GLY A 80 -4.52 17.01 -18.83
N GLN A 81 -5.27 15.96 -19.11
CA GLN A 81 -6.67 15.95 -19.53
C GLN A 81 -7.57 15.07 -18.64
N GLY A 82 -7.05 14.58 -17.52
CA GLY A 82 -7.78 13.72 -16.56
C GLY A 82 -7.97 12.28 -17.04
N ARG A 83 -7.20 11.80 -18.03
CA ARG A 83 -7.30 10.44 -18.55
C ARG A 83 -6.30 9.52 -17.88
N LEU A 84 -6.68 8.26 -17.78
CA LEU A 84 -5.82 7.18 -17.34
C LEU A 84 -4.59 7.04 -18.25
N VAL A 85 -3.45 6.76 -17.65
CA VAL A 85 -2.18 6.52 -18.36
C VAL A 85 -1.51 5.26 -17.83
N ASP A 86 -0.52 4.79 -18.55
CA ASP A 86 0.39 3.74 -18.09
C ASP A 86 1.34 4.32 -17.02
N VAL A 87 0.89 4.24 -15.77
CA VAL A 87 1.61 4.77 -14.60
C VAL A 87 3.00 4.14 -14.47
N ASP A 88 3.10 2.81 -14.65
CA ASP A 88 4.38 2.10 -14.55
C ASP A 88 5.40 2.60 -15.56
N ARG A 89 5.00 2.82 -16.81
CA ARG A 89 5.90 3.35 -17.85
C ARG A 89 6.48 4.72 -17.46
N HIS A 90 5.68 5.58 -16.85
CA HIS A 90 6.14 6.89 -16.40
C HIS A 90 7.08 6.79 -15.20
N ILE A 91 6.74 5.95 -14.22
CA ILE A 91 7.58 5.71 -13.04
C ILE A 91 8.92 5.07 -13.43
N ARG A 92 8.92 4.05 -14.31
CA ARG A 92 10.16 3.43 -14.81
C ARG A 92 11.04 4.44 -15.53
N ARG A 93 10.47 5.26 -16.40
CA ARG A 93 11.25 6.29 -17.11
C ARG A 93 11.89 7.28 -16.13
N ALA A 94 11.15 7.69 -15.11
CA ALA A 94 11.69 8.53 -14.05
C ALA A 94 12.78 7.79 -13.27
N TYR A 95 12.54 6.55 -12.88
CA TYR A 95 13.50 5.68 -12.21
C TYR A 95 14.80 5.55 -13.01
N ASP A 96 14.75 5.16 -14.27
CA ASP A 96 15.93 4.95 -15.14
C ASP A 96 16.78 6.22 -15.28
N ASN A 97 16.15 7.39 -15.28
CA ASN A 97 16.84 8.67 -15.39
C ASN A 97 17.47 9.14 -14.07
N TYR A 98 16.87 8.85 -12.93
CA TYR A 98 17.24 9.42 -11.63
C TYR A 98 17.93 8.42 -10.69
N VAL A 99 17.68 7.12 -10.82
CA VAL A 99 18.33 6.10 -9.97
C VAL A 99 19.86 6.08 -10.07
N PRO A 100 20.50 6.32 -11.23
CA PRO A 100 21.95 6.50 -11.24
C PRO A 100 22.43 7.60 -10.31
N LEU A 101 21.59 8.60 -10.02
CA LEU A 101 21.84 9.69 -9.08
C LEU A 101 21.46 9.34 -7.63
N TYR A 102 20.75 8.24 -7.41
CA TYR A 102 20.26 7.81 -6.10
C TYR A 102 21.39 7.63 -5.08
N ARG A 103 22.49 7.00 -5.49
CA ARG A 103 23.68 6.80 -4.66
C ARG A 103 24.45 8.08 -4.36
N SER A 104 24.21 9.16 -5.11
CA SER A 104 24.83 10.48 -4.93
C SER A 104 23.88 11.55 -4.39
N SER A 105 22.66 11.16 -3.99
CA SER A 105 21.66 12.08 -3.45
C SER A 105 21.99 12.49 -2.01
N ALA A 106 21.55 13.69 -1.63
CA ALA A 106 21.60 14.14 -0.24
C ALA A 106 20.54 13.39 0.62
N GLY A 107 20.66 13.55 1.95
CA GLY A 107 19.80 12.92 2.94
C GLY A 107 20.53 11.80 3.69
N ASN A 108 19.93 11.37 4.80
CA ASN A 108 20.42 10.25 5.62
C ASN A 108 19.23 9.50 6.24
N TRP A 109 18.28 9.16 5.39
CA TRP A 109 17.01 8.60 5.80
C TRP A 109 17.15 7.31 6.61
N ILE A 110 16.45 7.25 7.76
CA ILE A 110 16.39 6.09 8.65
C ILE A 110 14.91 5.74 8.93
N PRO A 111 14.57 4.44 9.02
CA PRO A 111 13.19 4.02 9.30
C PRO A 111 12.79 4.35 10.74
N ARG A 112 11.54 4.80 10.91
CA ARG A 112 10.91 5.10 12.20
C ARG A 112 9.73 4.17 12.52
N GLY A 113 9.39 3.29 11.60
CA GLY A 113 8.31 2.31 11.72
C GLY A 113 6.96 2.79 11.20
N PRO A 114 5.87 2.13 11.58
CA PRO A 114 5.78 1.01 12.53
C PRO A 114 6.46 -0.26 12.02
N THR A 115 7.18 -0.94 12.89
CA THR A 115 7.73 -2.28 12.66
C THR A 115 7.33 -3.24 13.78
N ALA A 116 6.70 -2.75 14.83
CA ALA A 116 6.09 -3.51 15.90
C ALA A 116 4.96 -2.69 16.53
N ILE A 117 3.90 -3.36 16.98
CA ILE A 117 2.75 -2.72 17.61
C ILE A 117 2.58 -3.29 19.01
N SER A 118 2.44 -2.40 20.01
CA SER A 118 2.14 -2.81 21.37
C SER A 118 0.67 -3.22 21.50
N GLY A 119 0.43 -4.22 22.31
CA GLY A 119 -0.92 -4.60 22.74
C GLY A 119 -1.40 -5.91 22.12
N THR A 120 -1.91 -6.74 23.00
CA THR A 120 -2.50 -8.05 22.70
C THR A 120 -4.02 -8.00 22.69
N ASN A 121 -4.64 -6.84 22.84
CA ASN A 121 -6.06 -6.72 23.08
C ASN A 121 -6.77 -5.97 21.96
N GLY A 122 -7.52 -6.72 21.16
CA GLY A 122 -8.55 -6.19 20.28
C GLY A 122 -8.26 -6.33 18.80
N SER A 123 -9.34 -6.45 18.09
CA SER A 123 -9.43 -6.50 16.63
C SER A 123 -8.60 -5.42 15.95
N ALA A 124 -7.74 -5.82 15.03
CA ALA A 124 -6.96 -5.01 14.09
C ALA A 124 -5.55 -4.58 14.52
N VAL A 125 -4.81 -5.46 15.16
CA VAL A 125 -3.36 -5.28 15.32
C VAL A 125 -2.67 -5.72 14.03
N GLY A 126 -2.46 -4.81 13.08
CA GLY A 126 -1.76 -5.06 11.81
C GLY A 126 -0.69 -4.01 11.53
N ILE A 127 0.35 -4.39 10.81
CA ILE A 127 1.45 -3.50 10.39
C ILE A 127 1.29 -3.08 8.93
N GLY A 128 0.68 -3.94 8.12
CA GLY A 128 0.48 -3.80 6.69
C GLY A 128 0.31 -5.14 6.02
N ARG A 129 -0.17 -5.11 4.79
CA ARG A 129 -0.59 -6.28 4.02
C ARG A 129 0.59 -7.15 3.59
N VAL A 130 0.41 -8.48 3.71
CA VAL A 130 1.29 -9.52 3.17
C VAL A 130 0.50 -10.37 2.18
N ASP A 131 0.94 -10.39 0.92
CA ASP A 131 0.24 -11.04 -0.18
C ASP A 131 0.80 -12.40 -0.56
N ARG A 132 2.10 -12.62 -0.36
CA ARG A 132 2.77 -13.83 -0.84
C ARG A 132 3.78 -14.32 0.18
N ILE A 133 3.84 -15.64 0.28
CA ILE A 133 4.73 -16.36 1.20
C ILE A 133 5.53 -17.37 0.40
N ALA A 134 6.85 -17.41 0.61
CA ALA A 134 7.71 -18.41 0.01
C ALA A 134 8.75 -18.90 1.02
N PHE A 135 9.16 -20.16 0.88
CA PHE A 135 10.11 -20.82 1.77
C PHE A 135 11.40 -21.15 1.06
N HIS A 136 12.49 -21.12 1.80
CA HIS A 136 13.74 -21.64 1.32
C HIS A 136 13.62 -23.17 1.16
N PRO A 137 14.13 -23.77 0.06
CA PRO A 137 13.89 -25.19 -0.23
C PRO A 137 14.51 -26.17 0.75
N THR A 138 15.53 -25.77 1.51
CA THR A 138 16.29 -26.65 2.42
C THR A 138 16.53 -26.09 3.82
N ASP A 139 16.25 -24.79 4.06
CA ASP A 139 16.39 -24.17 5.38
C ASP A 139 15.03 -23.77 5.94
N VAL A 140 14.60 -24.44 6.99
CA VAL A 140 13.31 -24.24 7.65
C VAL A 140 13.13 -22.88 8.30
N ASN A 141 14.22 -22.17 8.59
CA ASN A 141 14.22 -20.86 9.25
C ASN A 141 14.25 -19.70 8.26
N THR A 142 14.57 -19.98 6.99
CA THR A 142 14.60 -18.93 5.96
C THR A 142 13.28 -18.91 5.19
N LEU A 143 12.62 -17.76 5.24
CA LEU A 143 11.36 -17.51 4.54
C LEU A 143 11.33 -16.10 3.95
N TYR A 144 10.47 -15.92 2.97
CA TYR A 144 10.29 -14.68 2.22
C TYR A 144 8.82 -14.29 2.19
N ILE A 145 8.53 -12.99 2.23
CA ILE A 145 7.20 -12.47 2.04
C ILE A 145 7.20 -11.34 1.02
N GLY A 146 6.19 -11.32 0.20
CA GLY A 146 5.87 -10.23 -0.72
C GLY A 146 4.74 -9.37 -0.18
N THR A 147 4.87 -8.06 -0.33
CA THR A 147 3.85 -7.10 0.08
C THR A 147 3.39 -6.28 -1.13
N PRO A 148 2.18 -5.70 -1.14
CA PRO A 148 1.64 -5.00 -2.30
C PRO A 148 2.28 -3.62 -2.54
N ALA A 149 3.06 -3.13 -1.57
CA ALA A 149 3.64 -1.79 -1.65
C ALA A 149 5.01 -1.66 -0.98
N GLY A 150 5.37 -2.56 -0.07
CA GLY A 150 6.61 -2.48 0.73
C GLY A 150 7.78 -3.31 0.19
N GLY A 151 7.57 -4.11 -0.84
CA GLY A 151 8.60 -4.94 -1.45
C GLY A 151 8.70 -6.37 -0.91
N LEU A 152 9.83 -7.01 -1.19
CA LEU A 152 10.20 -8.34 -0.72
C LEU A 152 10.95 -8.23 0.61
N PHE A 153 10.54 -9.03 1.60
CA PHE A 153 11.26 -9.18 2.86
C PHE A 153 11.75 -10.61 3.04
N LYS A 154 12.90 -10.75 3.68
CA LYS A 154 13.52 -12.03 4.04
C LYS A 154 13.72 -12.13 5.54
N SER A 155 13.39 -13.29 6.11
CA SER A 155 13.78 -13.71 7.45
C SER A 155 14.70 -14.94 7.35
N ILE A 156 15.72 -15.00 8.21
CA ILE A 156 16.62 -16.16 8.36
C ILE A 156 16.50 -16.81 9.73
N ASN A 157 15.52 -16.43 10.53
CA ASN A 157 15.33 -16.88 11.91
C ASN A 157 13.86 -17.24 12.22
N GLY A 158 13.15 -17.77 11.23
CA GLY A 158 11.79 -18.27 11.39
C GLY A 158 10.73 -17.16 11.54
N GLY A 159 11.00 -15.95 11.06
CA GLY A 159 10.09 -14.82 11.12
C GLY A 159 10.29 -13.90 12.34
N THR A 160 11.37 -14.11 13.13
CA THR A 160 11.64 -13.28 14.31
C THR A 160 12.18 -11.90 13.94
N SER A 161 12.86 -11.78 12.81
CA SER A 161 13.28 -10.49 12.25
C SER A 161 13.28 -10.53 10.72
N TRP A 162 13.19 -9.35 10.10
CA TRP A 162 13.02 -9.19 8.67
C TRP A 162 13.96 -8.15 8.08
N THR A 163 14.40 -8.39 6.85
CA THR A 163 15.22 -7.48 6.04
C THR A 163 14.52 -7.24 4.70
N GLY A 164 14.34 -5.97 4.32
CA GLY A 164 13.85 -5.60 2.99
C GLY A 164 14.93 -5.83 1.93
N LEU A 165 14.56 -6.39 0.78
CA LEU A 165 15.50 -6.76 -0.29
C LEU A 165 15.30 -5.96 -1.58
N THR A 166 14.26 -5.16 -1.70
CA THR A 166 13.86 -4.53 -2.97
C THR A 166 13.71 -3.02 -2.88
N ASP A 167 14.49 -2.36 -2.01
CA ASP A 167 14.39 -0.92 -1.77
C ASP A 167 14.80 -0.07 -2.99
N ASN A 168 15.52 -0.65 -3.93
CA ASN A 168 16.13 0.00 -5.09
C ASN A 168 15.64 -0.54 -6.44
N ILE A 169 14.46 -1.17 -6.51
CA ILE A 169 13.81 -1.55 -7.77
C ILE A 169 12.60 -0.62 -8.08
N PRO A 170 12.17 -0.52 -9.35
CA PRO A 170 11.14 0.46 -9.75
C PRO A 170 9.73 0.14 -9.28
N SER A 171 9.48 -1.05 -8.73
CA SER A 171 8.18 -1.45 -8.18
C SER A 171 8.36 -2.22 -6.88
N THR A 172 7.65 -1.80 -5.85
CA THR A 172 7.64 -2.45 -4.53
C THR A 172 6.42 -3.36 -4.31
N ALA A 173 5.61 -3.60 -5.34
CA ALA A 173 4.51 -4.57 -5.28
C ALA A 173 5.01 -5.95 -5.71
N ILE A 174 4.89 -6.98 -4.87
CA ILE A 174 5.38 -8.33 -5.12
C ILE A 174 4.22 -9.32 -5.12
N SER A 175 3.91 -9.86 -6.29
CA SER A 175 2.82 -10.82 -6.50
C SER A 175 3.26 -12.27 -6.68
N GLY A 176 4.55 -12.52 -6.87
CA GLY A 176 5.08 -13.88 -6.98
C GLY A 176 6.53 -13.98 -6.52
N ILE A 177 6.89 -15.07 -5.85
CA ILE A 177 8.23 -15.31 -5.31
C ILE A 177 8.63 -16.73 -5.62
N VAL A 178 9.78 -16.92 -6.25
CA VAL A 178 10.44 -18.22 -6.47
C VAL A 178 11.83 -18.19 -5.88
N VAL A 179 12.08 -19.02 -4.87
CA VAL A 179 13.44 -19.33 -4.41
C VAL A 179 13.86 -20.62 -5.13
N SER A 180 14.85 -20.53 -6.01
CA SER A 180 15.21 -21.63 -6.90
C SER A 180 15.65 -22.86 -6.13
N HIS A 181 15.12 -24.03 -6.51
CA HIS A 181 15.37 -25.28 -5.80
C HIS A 181 16.78 -25.85 -6.04
N ASP A 182 17.44 -25.47 -7.15
CA ASP A 182 18.80 -25.92 -7.50
C ASP A 182 19.88 -24.98 -6.91
N ASN A 183 19.57 -23.68 -6.82
CA ASN A 183 20.45 -22.69 -6.20
C ASN A 183 19.62 -21.64 -5.43
N PRO A 184 19.44 -21.77 -4.12
CA PRO A 184 18.61 -20.88 -3.32
C PRO A 184 19.10 -19.41 -3.24
N ASN A 185 20.32 -19.10 -3.71
CA ASN A 185 20.75 -17.72 -3.91
C ASN A 185 20.12 -17.07 -5.16
N THR A 186 19.55 -17.89 -6.04
CA THR A 186 18.77 -17.40 -7.19
C THR A 186 17.32 -17.25 -6.76
N ILE A 187 16.84 -16.00 -6.80
CA ILE A 187 15.47 -15.64 -6.43
C ILE A 187 14.83 -14.91 -7.59
N TYR A 188 13.65 -15.34 -8.01
CA TYR A 188 12.83 -14.61 -8.98
C TYR A 188 11.64 -13.99 -8.27
N ILE A 189 11.25 -12.78 -8.68
CA ILE A 189 10.03 -12.13 -8.23
C ILE A 189 9.22 -11.64 -9.44
N LEU A 190 7.90 -11.81 -9.36
CA LEU A 190 6.95 -11.13 -10.22
C LEU A 190 6.40 -9.93 -9.46
N THR A 191 6.42 -8.76 -10.10
CA THR A 191 5.90 -7.53 -9.51
C THR A 191 4.44 -7.29 -9.86
N GLY A 192 3.82 -6.31 -9.19
CA GLY A 192 2.42 -5.91 -9.37
C GLY A 192 1.52 -6.41 -8.24
N ASP A 193 0.31 -5.85 -8.14
CA ASP A 193 -0.71 -6.22 -7.14
C ASP A 193 -2.01 -6.59 -7.86
N GLY A 194 -2.17 -7.88 -8.16
CA GLY A 194 -3.37 -8.43 -8.80
C GLY A 194 -4.58 -8.42 -7.87
N ASP A 195 -4.37 -8.62 -6.58
CA ASP A 195 -5.45 -8.73 -5.59
C ASP A 195 -6.19 -7.39 -5.39
N ALA A 196 -5.48 -6.25 -5.48
CA ALA A 196 -6.10 -4.91 -5.41
C ALA A 196 -6.67 -4.43 -6.75
N SER A 197 -6.67 -5.22 -7.81
CA SER A 197 -7.19 -4.84 -9.12
C SER A 197 -8.72 -4.91 -9.20
N ASN A 198 -9.41 -4.19 -8.31
CA ASN A 198 -10.85 -3.89 -8.31
C ASN A 198 -11.76 -5.03 -8.77
N GLY A 199 -11.70 -6.21 -8.12
CA GLY A 199 -12.63 -7.31 -8.39
C GLY A 199 -12.62 -7.85 -9.81
N GLY A 200 -11.55 -7.61 -10.58
CA GLY A 200 -11.48 -8.07 -11.96
C GLY A 200 -11.83 -7.03 -13.01
N PHE A 201 -12.19 -5.82 -12.65
CA PHE A 201 -12.51 -4.78 -13.62
C PHE A 201 -11.25 -4.10 -14.12
N ILE A 202 -10.93 -4.34 -15.37
CA ILE A 202 -9.87 -3.65 -16.10
C ILE A 202 -10.51 -2.40 -16.71
N VAL A 203 -10.30 -1.27 -16.06
CA VAL A 203 -10.39 0.01 -16.77
C VAL A 203 -9.04 0.16 -17.46
N SER A 204 -9.00 0.23 -18.77
CA SER A 204 -7.75 0.23 -19.55
C SER A 204 -6.73 1.22 -18.96
N ALA A 205 -5.52 0.71 -18.63
CA ALA A 205 -4.41 1.43 -18.00
C ALA A 205 -4.61 1.90 -16.54
N GLY A 206 -5.69 1.48 -15.84
CA GLY A 206 -6.02 1.96 -14.49
C GLY A 206 -5.60 1.05 -13.33
N TYR A 207 -4.49 0.34 -13.40
CA TYR A 207 -4.01 -0.48 -12.29
C TYR A 207 -3.45 0.39 -11.16
N TRP A 208 -3.82 0.07 -9.92
CA TRP A 208 -3.27 0.72 -8.74
C TRP A 208 -1.77 0.48 -8.60
N ARG A 209 -1.33 -0.78 -8.79
CA ARG A 209 0.07 -1.20 -8.73
C ARG A 209 0.37 -2.12 -9.92
N PRO A 210 0.66 -1.56 -11.07
CA PRO A 210 0.99 -2.36 -12.24
C PRO A 210 2.29 -3.12 -12.05
N SER A 211 2.44 -4.20 -12.83
CA SER A 211 3.64 -5.01 -12.83
C SER A 211 4.79 -4.32 -13.57
N ALA A 212 5.94 -4.29 -12.96
CA ALA A 212 7.22 -3.93 -13.58
C ALA A 212 7.90 -5.12 -14.26
N GLY A 213 7.28 -6.30 -14.28
CA GLY A 213 7.81 -7.53 -14.85
C GLY A 213 8.41 -8.47 -13.83
N VAL A 214 9.18 -9.41 -14.34
CA VAL A 214 9.93 -10.39 -13.54
C VAL A 214 11.35 -9.88 -13.32
N PHE A 215 11.83 -9.97 -12.08
CA PHE A 215 13.21 -9.66 -11.71
C PHE A 215 13.88 -10.91 -11.14
N VAL A 216 15.21 -10.97 -11.29
CA VAL A 216 16.04 -12.06 -10.76
C VAL A 216 17.19 -11.50 -9.94
N SER A 217 17.45 -12.16 -8.81
CA SER A 217 18.67 -11.99 -8.03
C SER A 217 19.47 -13.30 -8.08
N TYR A 218 20.80 -13.22 -8.20
CA TYR A 218 21.71 -14.38 -8.15
C TYR A 218 22.52 -14.43 -6.85
N ASP A 219 22.28 -13.51 -5.93
CA ASP A 219 23.04 -13.29 -4.69
C ASP A 219 22.13 -13.13 -3.46
N ALA A 220 21.06 -13.93 -3.43
CA ALA A 220 20.12 -14.02 -2.31
C ALA A 220 19.35 -12.72 -2.02
N GLY A 221 19.15 -11.87 -3.03
CA GLY A 221 18.36 -10.65 -2.97
C GLY A 221 19.15 -9.36 -2.74
N ILE A 222 20.51 -9.41 -2.84
CA ILE A 222 21.35 -8.22 -2.68
C ILE A 222 21.27 -7.33 -3.94
N ASN A 223 21.39 -7.93 -5.12
CA ASN A 223 21.28 -7.22 -6.39
C ASN A 223 20.16 -7.83 -7.24
N TRP A 224 19.46 -6.98 -7.98
CA TRP A 224 18.32 -7.36 -8.81
C TRP A 224 18.51 -6.93 -10.26
N TYR A 225 18.11 -7.79 -11.17
CA TYR A 225 18.17 -7.59 -12.62
C TYR A 225 16.80 -7.90 -13.22
N SER A 226 16.31 -7.08 -14.15
CA SER A 226 15.11 -7.42 -14.90
C SER A 226 15.40 -8.59 -15.85
N THR A 227 14.48 -9.53 -15.94
CA THR A 227 14.46 -10.54 -17.00
C THR A 227 13.99 -9.90 -18.32
N SER A 228 13.88 -10.67 -19.39
CA SER A 228 13.18 -10.22 -20.58
C SER A 228 11.73 -9.85 -20.23
N PRO A 229 11.17 -8.78 -20.82
CA PRO A 229 9.79 -8.39 -20.54
C PRO A 229 8.81 -9.47 -21.02
N LEU A 230 7.72 -9.63 -20.29
CA LEU A 230 6.57 -10.40 -20.78
C LEU A 230 6.02 -9.74 -22.05
N PRO A 231 5.61 -10.51 -23.07
CA PRO A 231 5.11 -9.96 -24.33
C PRO A 231 3.67 -9.41 -24.18
N ILE A 232 3.50 -8.46 -23.27
CA ILE A 232 2.24 -7.79 -22.95
C ILE A 232 2.30 -6.36 -23.46
N VAL A 233 1.23 -5.90 -24.08
CA VAL A 233 1.10 -4.52 -24.53
C VAL A 233 0.27 -3.75 -23.50
N GLY A 234 0.85 -2.69 -22.93
CA GLY A 234 0.23 -1.88 -21.90
C GLY A 234 0.51 -2.37 -20.47
N SER A 235 -0.19 -1.78 -19.50
CA SER A 235 -0.08 -2.14 -18.09
C SER A 235 -0.77 -3.48 -17.81
N TYR A 236 -0.27 -4.23 -16.84
CA TYR A 236 -0.85 -5.48 -16.39
C TYR A 236 -0.57 -5.70 -14.89
N ALA A 237 -1.34 -6.60 -14.27
CA ALA A 237 -1.13 -7.02 -12.89
C ALA A 237 -0.56 -8.45 -12.83
N GLY A 238 0.44 -8.67 -11.96
CA GLY A 238 0.93 -10.00 -11.63
C GLY A 238 0.10 -10.64 -10.52
N TYR A 239 0.00 -11.98 -10.53
CA TYR A 239 -0.67 -12.76 -9.51
C TYR A 239 0.25 -13.80 -8.87
N GLN A 240 0.95 -14.61 -9.66
CA GLN A 240 1.80 -15.67 -9.12
C GLN A 240 2.97 -16.00 -10.06
N LEU A 241 4.09 -16.44 -9.50
CA LEU A 241 5.25 -16.95 -10.21
C LEU A 241 5.62 -18.31 -9.64
N ILE A 242 5.83 -19.30 -10.48
CA ILE A 242 6.25 -20.66 -10.09
C ILE A 242 7.40 -21.18 -10.93
N GLN A 243 8.15 -22.13 -10.39
CA GLN A 243 9.24 -22.84 -11.06
C GLN A 243 8.89 -24.32 -11.18
N ASP A 244 9.26 -24.95 -12.29
CA ASP A 244 9.13 -26.39 -12.48
C ASP A 244 9.95 -27.13 -11.40
N PRO A 245 9.34 -28.09 -10.67
CA PRO A 245 10.00 -28.75 -9.53
C PRO A 245 11.21 -29.61 -9.91
N ASN A 246 11.44 -29.91 -11.18
CA ASN A 246 12.55 -30.74 -11.69
C ASN A 246 13.42 -30.03 -12.74
N ASN A 247 13.05 -28.81 -13.17
CA ASN A 247 13.81 -28.04 -14.15
C ASN A 247 13.82 -26.56 -13.79
N ALA A 248 14.90 -26.09 -13.19
CA ALA A 248 15.05 -24.73 -12.69
C ALA A 248 15.00 -23.65 -13.79
N TYR A 249 15.15 -24.00 -15.05
CA TYR A 249 15.06 -23.06 -16.19
C TYR A 249 13.61 -22.77 -16.62
N VAL A 250 12.65 -23.60 -16.19
CA VAL A 250 11.24 -23.43 -16.55
C VAL A 250 10.52 -22.62 -15.47
N LEU A 251 9.99 -21.48 -15.89
CA LEU A 251 9.18 -20.57 -15.06
C LEU A 251 7.82 -20.35 -15.70
N LEU A 252 6.78 -20.21 -14.87
CA LEU A 252 5.47 -19.75 -15.30
C LEU A 252 5.04 -18.55 -14.46
N ALA A 253 4.54 -17.51 -15.14
CA ALA A 253 4.00 -16.28 -14.54
C ALA A 253 2.51 -16.16 -14.84
N ALA A 254 1.67 -16.11 -13.79
CA ALA A 254 0.25 -15.81 -13.89
C ALA A 254 0.02 -14.31 -13.79
N THR A 255 -0.76 -13.79 -14.72
CA THR A 255 -1.11 -12.37 -14.82
C THR A 255 -2.60 -12.22 -15.12
N ASP A 256 -3.09 -10.99 -15.09
CA ASP A 256 -4.44 -10.66 -15.54
C ASP A 256 -4.63 -10.79 -17.08
N GLN A 257 -3.54 -10.98 -17.84
CA GLN A 257 -3.55 -11.22 -19.28
C GLN A 257 -3.38 -12.71 -19.65
N GLY A 258 -3.00 -13.56 -18.68
CA GLY A 258 -2.83 -14.99 -18.88
C GLY A 258 -1.61 -15.57 -18.20
N VAL A 259 -1.23 -16.78 -18.62
CA VAL A 259 -0.02 -17.48 -18.20
C VAL A 259 1.07 -17.31 -19.25
N TYR A 260 2.24 -16.90 -18.79
CA TYR A 260 3.46 -16.76 -19.60
C TYR A 260 4.49 -17.77 -19.11
N ARG A 261 5.05 -18.53 -20.07
CA ARG A 261 6.06 -19.56 -19.81
C ARG A 261 7.41 -19.13 -20.34
N SER A 262 8.45 -19.37 -19.56
CA SER A 262 9.85 -19.31 -19.96
C SER A 262 10.47 -20.70 -19.85
N ASP A 263 11.30 -21.09 -20.81
CA ASP A 263 12.11 -22.31 -20.81
C ASP A 263 13.60 -22.04 -20.57
N ASN A 264 13.96 -20.79 -20.31
CA ASN A 264 15.34 -20.31 -20.23
C ASN A 264 15.55 -19.30 -19.09
N ALA A 265 14.95 -19.58 -17.94
CA ALA A 265 15.14 -18.80 -16.72
C ALA A 265 14.75 -17.31 -16.83
N GLY A 266 13.80 -16.97 -17.69
CA GLY A 266 13.31 -15.61 -17.92
C GLY A 266 13.97 -14.84 -19.06
N ASP A 267 14.90 -15.47 -19.82
CA ASP A 267 15.53 -14.83 -20.99
C ASP A 267 14.53 -14.61 -22.15
N SER A 268 13.45 -15.38 -22.17
CA SER A 268 12.32 -15.15 -23.08
C SER A 268 11.04 -15.72 -22.49
N TRP A 269 9.91 -15.16 -22.88
CA TRP A 269 8.57 -15.56 -22.43
C TRP A 269 7.61 -15.75 -23.60
N THR A 270 6.72 -16.74 -23.47
CA THR A 270 5.66 -17.02 -24.43
C THR A 270 4.34 -17.14 -23.68
N GLN A 271 3.28 -16.51 -24.18
CA GLN A 271 1.94 -16.71 -23.65
C GLN A 271 1.44 -18.11 -24.01
N VAL A 272 1.04 -18.88 -23.01
CA VAL A 272 0.58 -20.27 -23.15
C VAL A 272 -0.89 -20.46 -22.79
N LEU A 273 -1.46 -19.56 -21.99
CA LEU A 273 -2.88 -19.51 -21.69
C LEU A 273 -3.32 -18.05 -21.66
N SER A 274 -4.43 -17.71 -22.34
CA SER A 274 -5.00 -16.36 -22.33
C SER A 274 -6.06 -16.20 -21.22
N GLY A 275 -6.36 -14.96 -20.82
CA GLY A 275 -7.35 -14.67 -19.79
C GLY A 275 -6.76 -14.54 -18.40
N ARG A 276 -7.44 -13.78 -17.54
CA ARG A 276 -6.97 -13.51 -16.18
C ARG A 276 -6.77 -14.80 -15.40
N THR A 277 -5.55 -15.05 -14.96
CA THR A 277 -5.17 -16.25 -14.19
C THR A 277 -4.74 -15.85 -12.79
N TYR A 278 -5.47 -16.33 -11.79
CA TYR A 278 -5.25 -16.00 -10.37
C TYR A 278 -4.17 -16.87 -9.74
N GLU A 279 -4.22 -18.19 -9.98
CA GLU A 279 -3.28 -19.13 -9.39
C GLU A 279 -2.81 -20.16 -10.40
N ILE A 280 -1.55 -20.57 -10.25
CA ILE A 280 -0.91 -21.66 -11.03
C ILE A 280 -0.07 -22.52 -10.08
N LYS A 281 -0.14 -23.84 -10.20
CA LYS A 281 0.69 -24.75 -9.38
C LYS A 281 1.12 -25.98 -10.19
N PHE A 282 2.40 -26.36 -10.12
CA PHE A 282 2.85 -27.65 -10.61
C PHE A 282 2.37 -28.76 -9.68
N LYS A 283 1.94 -29.88 -10.23
CA LYS A 283 1.69 -31.09 -9.45
C LYS A 283 3.00 -31.50 -8.76
N PRO A 284 2.99 -31.77 -7.45
CA PRO A 284 4.20 -32.14 -6.72
C PRO A 284 4.98 -33.29 -7.35
N GLY A 285 6.26 -33.07 -7.63
CA GLY A 285 7.17 -34.03 -8.22
C GLY A 285 6.96 -34.31 -9.73
N SER A 286 6.14 -33.51 -10.42
CA SER A 286 5.86 -33.66 -11.85
C SER A 286 6.14 -32.38 -12.60
N SER A 287 6.97 -32.45 -13.66
CA SER A 287 7.13 -31.36 -14.63
C SER A 287 6.03 -31.32 -15.67
N SER A 288 5.21 -32.36 -15.81
CA SER A 288 4.20 -32.46 -16.86
C SER A 288 2.87 -31.83 -16.46
N TYR A 289 2.43 -32.05 -15.21
CA TYR A 289 1.12 -31.57 -14.77
C TYR A 289 1.21 -30.18 -14.16
N VAL A 290 0.44 -29.25 -14.71
CA VAL A 290 0.25 -27.88 -14.19
C VAL A 290 -1.24 -27.58 -14.11
N TYR A 291 -1.63 -26.86 -13.08
CA TYR A 291 -3.00 -26.42 -12.84
C TYR A 291 -3.06 -24.90 -12.88
N ALA A 292 -4.14 -24.35 -13.40
CA ALA A 292 -4.40 -22.92 -13.42
C ALA A 292 -5.88 -22.61 -13.09
N THR A 293 -6.12 -21.50 -12.39
CA THR A 293 -7.49 -21.02 -12.13
C THR A 293 -7.70 -19.64 -12.72
N GLN A 294 -8.84 -19.49 -13.39
CA GLN A 294 -9.34 -18.25 -13.95
C GLN A 294 -10.68 -17.85 -13.32
N SER A 295 -11.35 -16.83 -13.83
CA SER A 295 -12.65 -16.42 -13.32
C SER A 295 -13.71 -17.46 -13.68
N GLY A 296 -14.08 -18.28 -12.70
CA GLY A 296 -15.05 -19.35 -12.87
C GLY A 296 -14.55 -20.58 -13.61
N GLU A 297 -13.24 -20.70 -13.87
CA GLU A 297 -12.66 -21.76 -14.70
C GLU A 297 -11.48 -22.45 -14.00
N PHE A 298 -11.32 -23.74 -14.26
CA PHE A 298 -10.14 -24.51 -13.88
C PHE A 298 -9.52 -25.14 -15.12
N HIS A 299 -8.23 -24.91 -15.32
CA HIS A 299 -7.46 -25.42 -16.45
C HIS A 299 -6.38 -26.38 -15.96
N ARG A 300 -6.10 -27.39 -16.78
CA ARG A 300 -5.05 -28.38 -16.56
C ARG A 300 -4.17 -28.49 -17.82
N SER A 301 -2.86 -28.54 -17.59
CA SER A 301 -1.88 -28.97 -18.58
C SER A 301 -1.31 -30.32 -18.19
N THR A 302 -0.96 -31.14 -19.20
CA THR A 302 -0.27 -32.46 -19.01
C THR A 302 1.11 -32.49 -19.67
N ASP A 303 1.56 -31.37 -20.25
CA ASP A 303 2.83 -31.20 -20.97
C ASP A 303 3.71 -30.07 -20.42
N GLY A 304 3.51 -29.74 -19.14
CA GLY A 304 4.33 -28.76 -18.43
C GLY A 304 3.88 -27.31 -18.61
N GLY A 305 2.62 -27.09 -18.95
CA GLY A 305 2.05 -25.76 -19.13
C GLY A 305 2.24 -25.18 -20.51
N ILE A 306 2.40 -26.02 -21.54
CA ILE A 306 2.49 -25.61 -22.95
C ILE A 306 1.09 -25.56 -23.56
N GLU A 307 0.32 -26.66 -23.45
CA GLU A 307 -1.08 -26.72 -23.87
C GLU A 307 -1.98 -26.90 -22.65
N TRP A 308 -3.18 -26.33 -22.72
CA TRP A 308 -4.12 -26.28 -21.60
C TRP A 308 -5.51 -26.77 -22.01
N GLU A 309 -6.11 -27.56 -21.13
CA GLU A 309 -7.48 -28.06 -21.22
C GLU A 309 -8.32 -27.45 -20.11
N GLU A 310 -9.46 -26.86 -20.44
CA GLU A 310 -10.47 -26.49 -19.45
C GLU A 310 -11.19 -27.74 -18.95
N ILE A 311 -11.25 -27.93 -17.66
CA ILE A 311 -11.95 -29.05 -17.03
C ILE A 311 -13.35 -28.59 -16.61
N THR A 312 -14.36 -29.23 -17.20
CA THR A 312 -15.78 -28.92 -16.96
C THR A 312 -16.53 -30.07 -16.25
N ASP A 313 -15.82 -31.15 -15.89
CA ASP A 313 -16.40 -32.30 -15.19
C ASP A 313 -16.49 -32.06 -13.68
N PHE A 314 -17.59 -31.43 -13.27
CA PHE A 314 -17.94 -31.15 -11.88
C PHE A 314 -19.29 -31.78 -11.55
N ASP A 315 -19.42 -32.37 -10.36
CA ASP A 315 -20.69 -32.93 -9.86
C ASP A 315 -21.70 -31.85 -9.44
N TYR A 316 -21.31 -30.57 -9.53
CA TYR A 316 -22.16 -29.40 -9.33
C TYR A 316 -21.83 -28.34 -10.40
N PRO A 317 -22.83 -27.71 -11.02
CA PRO A 317 -22.58 -26.83 -12.14
C PRO A 317 -21.93 -25.52 -11.68
N LEU A 318 -20.82 -25.21 -12.34
CA LEU A 318 -20.25 -23.91 -12.58
C LEU A 318 -19.61 -23.22 -11.35
N LEU A 319 -18.31 -23.18 -11.39
CA LEU A 319 -17.49 -22.18 -10.66
C LEU A 319 -17.91 -20.76 -11.10
N SER A 320 -17.69 -19.78 -10.24
CA SER A 320 -17.92 -18.38 -10.57
C SER A 320 -16.98 -17.47 -9.78
N GLY A 321 -16.62 -16.34 -10.37
CA GLY A 321 -15.71 -15.39 -9.77
C GLY A 321 -14.29 -15.96 -9.58
N ARG A 322 -13.52 -15.41 -8.65
CA ARG A 322 -12.16 -15.89 -8.33
C ARG A 322 -12.20 -17.33 -7.81
N VAL A 323 -11.25 -18.13 -8.27
CA VAL A 323 -11.06 -19.53 -7.86
C VAL A 323 -9.66 -19.70 -7.27
N ALA A 324 -9.58 -20.15 -6.01
CA ALA A 324 -8.33 -20.48 -5.33
C ALA A 324 -7.99 -21.97 -5.48
N LEU A 325 -6.68 -22.31 -5.42
CA LEU A 325 -6.12 -23.63 -5.76
C LEU A 325 -5.16 -24.13 -4.68
N ALA A 326 -5.34 -25.36 -4.21
CA ALA A 326 -4.39 -26.03 -3.30
C ALA A 326 -4.04 -27.44 -3.74
N ILE A 327 -2.77 -27.82 -3.48
CA ILE A 327 -2.20 -29.14 -3.77
C ILE A 327 -1.37 -29.62 -2.60
N THR A 328 -1.13 -30.94 -2.51
CA THR A 328 -0.35 -31.52 -1.40
C THR A 328 0.65 -32.57 -1.87
N ASN A 329 1.82 -32.60 -1.25
CA ASN A 329 2.85 -33.60 -1.50
C ASN A 329 2.47 -35.01 -1.00
N VAL A 330 1.60 -35.11 0.01
CA VAL A 330 1.19 -36.39 0.63
C VAL A 330 0.31 -37.24 -0.29
N SER A 331 -0.44 -36.57 -1.17
CA SER A 331 -1.32 -37.21 -2.14
C SER A 331 -1.36 -36.36 -3.41
N SER A 332 -0.34 -36.46 -4.23
CA SER A 332 -0.12 -35.58 -5.40
C SER A 332 -1.23 -35.62 -6.47
N ASN A 333 -2.14 -36.62 -6.42
CA ASN A 333 -3.32 -36.68 -7.27
C ASN A 333 -4.49 -35.85 -6.73
N ARG A 334 -4.41 -35.33 -5.50
CA ARG A 334 -5.44 -34.48 -4.92
C ARG A 334 -5.21 -33.02 -5.29
N VAL A 335 -6.27 -32.43 -5.82
CA VAL A 335 -6.34 -31.02 -6.14
C VAL A 335 -7.57 -30.44 -5.48
N TYR A 336 -7.40 -29.39 -4.72
CA TYR A 336 -8.50 -28.64 -4.12
C TYR A 336 -8.69 -27.33 -4.86
N ILE A 337 -9.94 -26.95 -5.09
CA ILE A 337 -10.30 -25.63 -5.55
C ILE A 337 -11.41 -25.05 -4.68
N MET A 338 -11.41 -23.74 -4.53
CA MET A 338 -12.43 -22.99 -3.82
C MET A 338 -12.97 -21.88 -4.70
N SER A 339 -14.28 -21.91 -5.01
CA SER A 339 -14.95 -20.89 -5.80
C SER A 339 -15.52 -19.80 -4.90
N GLY A 340 -15.15 -18.54 -5.14
CA GLY A 340 -15.61 -17.42 -4.35
C GLY A 340 -17.10 -17.14 -4.47
N TRP A 341 -17.70 -17.41 -5.65
CA TRP A 341 -19.12 -17.19 -5.90
C TRP A 341 -19.80 -18.45 -6.40
N ALA A 342 -21.12 -18.54 -6.15
CA ALA A 342 -21.96 -19.57 -6.73
C ALA A 342 -22.57 -19.08 -8.04
N ALA A 343 -22.49 -19.88 -9.12
CA ALA A 343 -22.95 -19.53 -10.45
C ALA A 343 -24.46 -19.20 -10.57
N ASN A 344 -25.24 -19.61 -9.59
CA ASN A 344 -26.69 -19.39 -9.54
C ASN A 344 -27.13 -18.19 -8.66
N GLY A 345 -26.20 -17.28 -8.38
CA GLY A 345 -26.45 -16.09 -7.55
C GLY A 345 -26.32 -16.33 -6.06
N GLY A 346 -25.76 -17.47 -5.64
CA GLY A 346 -25.39 -17.70 -4.23
C GLY A 346 -24.13 -16.93 -3.85
N THR A 347 -23.91 -16.77 -2.55
CA THR A 347 -22.81 -15.93 -2.01
C THR A 347 -21.48 -16.67 -1.88
N PHE A 348 -21.45 -18.01 -1.95
CA PHE A 348 -20.24 -18.83 -1.88
C PHE A 348 -20.37 -20.06 -2.78
N GLY A 349 -19.39 -20.28 -3.65
CA GLY A 349 -19.41 -21.39 -4.62
C GLY A 349 -19.12 -22.75 -3.99
N GLY A 350 -18.26 -22.77 -2.98
CA GLY A 350 -17.90 -23.99 -2.27
C GLY A 350 -16.46 -24.44 -2.47
N VAL A 351 -16.12 -25.50 -1.76
CA VAL A 351 -14.83 -26.21 -1.86
C VAL A 351 -15.02 -27.53 -2.58
N TYR A 352 -14.18 -27.82 -3.55
CA TYR A 352 -14.17 -29.01 -4.40
C TYR A 352 -12.86 -29.76 -4.26
N LEU A 353 -12.91 -31.09 -4.42
CA LEU A 353 -11.78 -32.00 -4.38
C LEU A 353 -11.76 -32.87 -5.63
N SER A 354 -10.63 -32.90 -6.29
CA SER A 354 -10.24 -33.93 -7.25
C SER A 354 -9.33 -34.95 -6.57
N THR A 355 -9.46 -36.23 -6.94
CA THR A 355 -8.58 -37.35 -6.53
C THR A 355 -7.86 -37.98 -7.70
N ASP A 356 -8.06 -37.46 -8.91
CA ASP A 356 -7.60 -37.98 -10.20
C ASP A 356 -6.74 -36.96 -10.98
N SER A 357 -5.95 -36.16 -10.26
CA SER A 357 -5.06 -35.13 -10.83
C SER A 357 -5.81 -34.04 -11.60
N GLY A 358 -6.95 -33.61 -11.09
CA GLY A 358 -7.73 -32.51 -11.67
C GLY A 358 -8.55 -32.90 -12.91
N SER A 359 -8.83 -34.21 -13.12
CA SER A 359 -9.67 -34.65 -14.26
C SER A 359 -11.15 -34.47 -13.97
N SER A 360 -11.56 -34.64 -12.70
CA SER A 360 -12.93 -34.44 -12.26
C SER A 360 -12.95 -33.88 -10.83
N PHE A 361 -14.05 -33.24 -10.44
CA PHE A 361 -14.18 -32.63 -9.11
C PHE A 361 -15.51 -32.95 -8.44
N THR A 362 -15.44 -33.28 -7.15
CA THR A 362 -16.58 -33.48 -6.26
C THR A 362 -16.66 -32.35 -5.24
N ARG A 363 -17.84 -31.74 -5.12
CA ARG A 363 -18.02 -30.69 -4.11
C ARG A 363 -18.01 -31.28 -2.71
N GLN A 364 -17.11 -30.79 -1.86
CA GLN A 364 -16.99 -31.21 -0.46
C GLN A 364 -18.00 -30.48 0.43
N SER A 365 -18.09 -29.15 0.25
CA SER A 365 -19.01 -28.30 1.03
C SER A 365 -19.22 -26.95 0.35
N ASN A 366 -20.33 -26.29 0.69
CA ASN A 366 -20.58 -24.88 0.40
C ASN A 366 -21.13 -24.15 1.64
N THR A 367 -20.99 -24.74 2.79
CA THR A 367 -21.36 -24.21 4.11
C THR A 367 -20.28 -24.60 5.12
N PRO A 368 -19.88 -23.70 6.03
CA PRO A 368 -20.29 -22.29 6.15
C PRO A 368 -19.86 -21.46 4.92
N ASN A 369 -20.37 -20.23 4.79
CA ASN A 369 -19.87 -19.27 3.81
C ASN A 369 -18.51 -18.73 4.28
N ILE A 370 -17.40 -19.28 3.72
CA ILE A 370 -16.04 -18.99 4.15
C ILE A 370 -15.62 -17.54 3.80
N VAL A 371 -16.19 -16.99 2.72
CA VAL A 371 -15.77 -15.69 2.16
C VAL A 371 -16.51 -14.49 2.75
N GLU A 372 -17.29 -14.69 3.81
CA GLU A 372 -18.05 -13.61 4.43
C GLU A 372 -17.42 -13.06 5.72
N SER A 373 -17.98 -11.93 6.19
CA SER A 373 -17.50 -11.25 7.41
C SER A 373 -18.08 -11.80 8.70
N SER A 374 -19.18 -12.58 8.64
CA SER A 374 -19.82 -13.18 9.82
C SER A 374 -19.02 -14.35 10.36
N CYS A 375 -18.86 -14.41 11.66
CA CYS A 375 -18.12 -15.47 12.35
C CYS A 375 -18.85 -16.83 12.33
N THR A 376 -20.14 -16.85 12.00
CA THR A 376 -20.94 -18.06 11.88
C THR A 376 -20.99 -18.64 10.47
N GLY A 377 -20.54 -17.90 9.47
CA GLY A 377 -20.61 -18.29 8.06
C GLY A 377 -22.05 -18.36 7.52
N THR A 378 -22.97 -17.54 8.05
CA THR A 378 -24.39 -17.55 7.68
C THR A 378 -24.88 -16.27 7.02
N GLY A 379 -24.02 -15.28 6.83
CA GLY A 379 -24.32 -14.01 6.18
C GLY A 379 -24.17 -14.05 4.66
N GLY A 380 -24.35 -12.90 4.03
CA GLY A 380 -24.40 -12.73 2.58
C GLY A 380 -23.35 -11.81 1.99
N THR A 381 -22.39 -11.35 2.79
CA THR A 381 -21.27 -10.54 2.26
C THR A 381 -20.27 -11.42 1.52
N ASN A 382 -19.61 -10.86 0.51
CA ASN A 382 -18.57 -11.56 -0.25
C ASN A 382 -17.52 -10.55 -0.73
N GLN A 383 -16.26 -10.88 -0.51
CA GLN A 383 -15.11 -10.07 -0.88
C GLN A 383 -14.05 -10.90 -1.65
N SER A 384 -14.44 -12.09 -2.12
CA SER A 384 -13.53 -13.09 -2.72
C SER A 384 -12.78 -12.61 -3.96
N SER A 385 -13.21 -11.53 -4.60
CA SER A 385 -12.42 -10.88 -5.66
C SER A 385 -11.12 -10.26 -5.15
N TYR A 386 -11.10 -9.87 -3.87
CA TYR A 386 -9.99 -9.24 -3.19
C TYR A 386 -9.16 -10.25 -2.38
N ASP A 387 -9.85 -11.01 -1.51
CA ASP A 387 -9.29 -11.94 -0.53
C ASP A 387 -9.87 -13.36 -0.73
N LEU A 388 -9.05 -14.29 -1.14
CA LEU A 388 -9.43 -15.69 -1.29
C LEU A 388 -8.18 -16.57 -1.27
N ALA A 389 -8.09 -17.47 -0.28
CA ALA A 389 -6.97 -18.38 -0.16
C ALA A 389 -7.38 -19.76 0.38
N ILE A 390 -6.75 -20.81 -0.13
CA ILE A 390 -6.92 -22.19 0.35
C ILE A 390 -5.58 -22.91 0.36
N ALA A 391 -5.29 -23.68 1.41
CA ALA A 391 -4.11 -24.51 1.49
C ALA A 391 -4.41 -25.87 2.11
N VAL A 392 -3.69 -26.91 1.68
CA VAL A 392 -3.77 -28.27 2.20
C VAL A 392 -2.43 -28.71 2.76
N SER A 393 -2.46 -29.33 3.93
CA SER A 393 -1.26 -29.75 4.64
C SER A 393 -0.39 -30.73 3.83
N HIS A 394 0.92 -30.47 3.82
CA HIS A 394 1.93 -31.35 3.24
C HIS A 394 2.30 -32.56 4.12
N VAL A 395 1.68 -32.67 5.30
CA VAL A 395 1.89 -33.81 6.23
C VAL A 395 0.65 -34.68 6.31
N THR A 396 -0.56 -34.09 6.23
CA THR A 396 -1.83 -34.79 6.40
C THR A 396 -2.87 -34.23 5.42
N SER A 397 -3.12 -34.93 4.33
CA SER A 397 -4.00 -34.46 3.24
C SER A 397 -5.47 -34.23 3.61
N THR A 398 -5.90 -34.64 4.83
CA THR A 398 -7.24 -34.34 5.35
C THR A 398 -7.37 -32.93 5.91
N ARG A 399 -6.25 -32.26 6.20
CA ARG A 399 -6.20 -30.95 6.83
C ARG A 399 -6.15 -29.85 5.78
N VAL A 400 -7.18 -29.04 5.78
CA VAL A 400 -7.35 -27.90 4.85
C VAL A 400 -7.62 -26.63 5.65
N ILE A 401 -6.98 -25.52 5.27
CA ILE A 401 -7.31 -24.16 5.75
C ILE A 401 -7.80 -23.36 4.56
N ALA A 402 -8.87 -22.64 4.74
CA ALA A 402 -9.43 -21.76 3.73
C ALA A 402 -9.84 -20.43 4.37
N ALA A 403 -9.70 -19.35 3.64
CA ALA A 403 -9.99 -18.00 4.14
C ALA A 403 -10.43 -17.05 3.01
N GLY A 404 -11.11 -16.04 3.41
CA GLY A 404 -11.36 -14.76 2.79
C GLY A 404 -11.29 -13.72 3.91
N ILE A 405 -12.41 -13.04 4.23
CA ILE A 405 -12.49 -12.12 5.39
C ILE A 405 -12.27 -12.87 6.71
N THR A 406 -12.74 -14.12 6.81
CA THR A 406 -12.56 -14.98 7.98
C THR A 406 -11.77 -16.25 7.61
N THR A 407 -11.13 -16.86 8.61
CA THR A 407 -10.31 -18.06 8.44
C THR A 407 -11.04 -19.29 9.01
N TRP A 408 -10.98 -20.40 8.27
CA TRP A 408 -11.62 -21.67 8.61
C TRP A 408 -10.66 -22.83 8.43
N ARG A 409 -10.77 -23.84 9.31
CA ARG A 409 -9.99 -25.09 9.23
C ARG A 409 -10.89 -26.31 9.12
N SER A 410 -10.47 -27.27 8.34
CA SER A 410 -11.10 -28.58 8.19
C SER A 410 -10.07 -29.69 8.47
N SER A 411 -10.53 -30.81 9.10
CA SER A 411 -9.70 -32.00 9.33
C SER A 411 -10.21 -33.22 8.54
N ASN A 412 -11.17 -33.02 7.63
CA ASN A 412 -11.85 -34.09 6.88
C ASN A 412 -12.04 -33.73 5.41
N TYR A 413 -11.00 -33.27 4.73
CA TYR A 413 -10.96 -32.95 3.30
C TYR A 413 -11.87 -31.77 2.88
N GLY A 414 -12.24 -30.86 3.79
CA GLY A 414 -13.12 -29.75 3.48
C GLY A 414 -14.61 -30.07 3.56
N VAL A 415 -14.98 -31.20 4.17
CA VAL A 415 -16.40 -31.58 4.35
C VAL A 415 -17.07 -30.79 5.47
N THR A 416 -16.37 -30.61 6.58
CA THR A 416 -16.82 -29.75 7.70
C THR A 416 -15.72 -28.78 8.13
N TRP A 417 -16.15 -27.65 8.65
CA TRP A 417 -15.26 -26.52 8.97
C TRP A 417 -15.48 -26.02 10.39
N VAL A 418 -14.40 -25.55 10.99
CA VAL A 418 -14.37 -24.88 12.29
C VAL A 418 -13.77 -23.49 12.08
N ASN A 419 -14.38 -22.45 12.65
CA ASN A 419 -13.84 -21.10 12.58
C ASN A 419 -12.48 -21.05 13.29
N ALA A 420 -11.50 -20.43 12.65
CA ALA A 420 -10.13 -20.28 13.12
C ALA A 420 -9.69 -18.79 13.19
N SER A 421 -10.65 -17.86 13.19
CA SER A 421 -10.43 -16.40 13.25
C SER A 421 -10.36 -15.92 14.70
N ALA A 422 -9.36 -16.37 15.46
CA ALA A 422 -9.15 -15.93 16.84
C ALA A 422 -8.93 -14.41 16.93
N GLY A 423 -9.38 -13.80 18.01
CA GLY A 423 -9.31 -12.36 18.24
C GLY A 423 -10.36 -11.51 17.52
N ARG A 424 -10.97 -12.04 16.45
CA ARG A 424 -12.11 -11.45 15.73
C ARG A 424 -13.41 -12.16 16.04
N CYS A 425 -13.35 -13.49 16.12
CA CYS A 425 -14.51 -14.38 16.27
C CYS A 425 -14.37 -15.27 17.51
N ASP A 426 -13.99 -14.71 18.65
CA ASP A 426 -13.66 -15.49 19.86
C ASP A 426 -14.81 -16.36 20.39
N ALA A 427 -16.07 -15.97 20.15
CA ALA A 427 -17.23 -16.74 20.56
C ALA A 427 -17.47 -17.99 19.68
N GLU A 428 -17.06 -17.96 18.42
CA GLU A 428 -17.27 -19.01 17.40
C GLU A 428 -15.98 -19.78 17.09
N SER A 429 -14.82 -19.23 17.45
CA SER A 429 -13.52 -19.81 17.15
C SER A 429 -13.03 -20.69 18.29
N GLU A 430 -12.49 -21.88 17.94
CA GLU A 430 -11.74 -22.73 18.85
C GLU A 430 -10.23 -22.41 18.85
N SER A 431 -9.81 -21.39 18.11
CA SER A 431 -8.40 -21.00 17.97
C SER A 431 -8.01 -19.94 19.00
N THR A 432 -6.69 -19.82 19.26
CA THR A 432 -6.10 -18.77 20.10
C THR A 432 -5.13 -17.92 19.28
N GLY A 433 -4.78 -16.74 19.80
CA GLY A 433 -4.01 -15.73 19.10
C GLY A 433 -4.89 -14.77 18.34
N PHE A 434 -4.30 -13.98 17.45
CA PHE A 434 -5.04 -13.01 16.64
C PHE A 434 -4.86 -13.30 15.15
N VAL A 435 -5.97 -13.32 14.41
CA VAL A 435 -6.01 -13.43 12.94
C VAL A 435 -6.67 -12.19 12.39
N HIS A 436 -5.92 -11.39 11.64
CA HIS A 436 -6.48 -10.24 10.94
C HIS A 436 -7.43 -10.68 9.83
N ALA A 437 -8.38 -9.84 9.48
CA ALA A 437 -9.26 -10.08 8.34
C ALA A 437 -8.50 -10.02 7.01
N ASP A 438 -9.18 -10.43 5.96
CA ASP A 438 -8.80 -10.26 4.56
C ASP A 438 -7.47 -10.98 4.26
N VAL A 439 -7.59 -12.28 4.02
CA VAL A 439 -6.46 -13.22 3.84
C VAL A 439 -6.15 -13.39 2.36
N HIS A 440 -4.89 -13.15 1.98
CA HIS A 440 -4.44 -13.19 0.59
C HIS A 440 -3.66 -14.45 0.22
N ASP A 441 -2.93 -15.01 1.18
CA ASP A 441 -2.13 -16.21 0.94
C ASP A 441 -2.07 -17.13 2.16
N ILE A 442 -2.12 -18.44 1.92
CA ILE A 442 -1.96 -19.47 2.95
C ILE A 442 -1.02 -20.53 2.39
N GLU A 443 0.12 -20.74 3.06
CA GLU A 443 1.09 -21.73 2.62
C GLU A 443 1.57 -22.60 3.78
N TYR A 444 1.63 -23.91 3.54
CA TYR A 444 2.28 -24.86 4.46
C TYR A 444 3.76 -24.97 4.13
N ASN A 445 4.64 -24.74 5.10
CA ASN A 445 6.07 -24.98 4.93
C ASN A 445 6.32 -26.48 4.75
N PRO A 446 6.85 -26.90 3.59
CA PRO A 446 7.02 -28.33 3.28
C PRO A 446 8.06 -29.02 4.17
N LEU A 447 8.95 -28.27 4.85
CA LEU A 447 10.01 -28.82 5.68
C LEU A 447 9.56 -29.16 7.10
N ASN A 448 8.57 -28.46 7.66
CA ASN A 448 8.12 -28.66 9.05
C ASN A 448 6.59 -28.83 9.20
N GLY A 449 5.82 -28.63 8.14
CA GLY A 449 4.35 -28.73 8.15
C GLY A 449 3.63 -27.60 8.90
N HIS A 450 4.31 -26.55 9.32
CA HIS A 450 3.67 -25.36 9.87
C HIS A 450 2.94 -24.59 8.76
N VAL A 451 1.81 -23.99 9.10
CA VAL A 451 1.06 -23.12 8.18
C VAL A 451 1.33 -21.66 8.49
N TYR A 452 1.48 -20.89 7.43
CA TYR A 452 1.66 -19.44 7.47
C TYR A 452 0.51 -18.79 6.71
N LEU A 453 0.07 -17.64 7.18
CA LEU A 453 -1.06 -16.90 6.63
C LEU A 453 -0.68 -15.43 6.51
N GLY A 454 -0.81 -14.89 5.30
CA GLY A 454 -0.64 -13.48 4.95
C GLY A 454 -1.98 -12.80 4.80
N SER A 455 -2.14 -11.65 5.46
CA SER A 455 -3.39 -10.87 5.50
C SER A 455 -3.11 -9.37 5.42
N ASP A 456 -4.15 -8.55 5.40
CA ASP A 456 -4.02 -7.09 5.48
C ASP A 456 -3.30 -6.60 6.76
N GLY A 457 -3.25 -7.44 7.79
CA GLY A 457 -2.55 -7.14 9.04
C GLY A 457 -1.11 -7.62 9.13
N GLY A 458 -0.64 -8.43 8.19
CA GLY A 458 0.71 -8.99 8.19
C GLY A 458 0.77 -10.51 8.13
N LEU A 459 1.81 -11.08 8.73
CA LEU A 459 2.11 -12.50 8.72
C LEU A 459 1.85 -13.16 10.08
N ILE A 460 1.14 -14.28 10.07
CA ILE A 460 0.95 -15.14 11.24
C ILE A 460 1.32 -16.59 10.92
N LYS A 461 1.60 -17.39 11.95
CA LYS A 461 1.99 -18.79 11.83
C LYS A 461 1.24 -19.66 12.83
N SER A 462 0.90 -20.87 12.41
CA SER A 462 0.44 -21.96 13.30
C SER A 462 1.27 -23.23 13.11
N ALA A 463 1.69 -23.83 14.21
CA ALA A 463 2.37 -25.11 14.22
C ALA A 463 1.39 -26.31 14.35
N ASN A 464 0.11 -26.06 14.62
CA ASN A 464 -0.89 -27.05 14.95
C ASN A 464 -2.18 -26.91 14.15
N HIS A 465 -2.06 -26.54 12.86
CA HIS A 465 -3.18 -26.48 11.93
C HIS A 465 -4.25 -25.42 12.32
N GLY A 466 -3.82 -24.22 12.67
CA GLY A 466 -4.71 -23.09 12.95
C GLY A 466 -5.43 -23.18 14.31
N ILE A 467 -4.93 -23.98 15.26
CA ILE A 467 -5.44 -23.97 16.64
C ILE A 467 -4.81 -22.80 17.41
N ASP A 468 -3.49 -22.64 17.32
CA ASP A 468 -2.78 -21.51 17.93
C ASP A 468 -2.07 -20.70 16.85
N TRP A 469 -2.31 -19.40 16.83
CA TRP A 469 -1.68 -18.46 15.92
C TRP A 469 -0.65 -17.60 16.63
N VAL A 470 0.49 -17.40 16.00
CA VAL A 470 1.60 -16.58 16.49
C VAL A 470 1.88 -15.49 15.47
N ASN A 471 1.91 -14.23 15.92
CA ASN A 471 2.28 -13.10 15.09
C ASN A 471 3.77 -13.15 14.71
N LEU A 472 4.08 -12.98 13.44
CA LEU A 472 5.44 -12.87 12.87
C LEU A 472 5.67 -11.55 12.15
N SER A 473 4.78 -10.58 12.34
CA SER A 473 4.83 -9.30 11.61
C SER A 473 5.88 -8.32 12.19
N ASP A 474 6.37 -8.57 13.41
CA ASP A 474 7.36 -7.69 14.02
C ASP A 474 8.65 -7.63 13.20
N GLY A 475 9.07 -6.43 12.84
CA GLY A 475 10.21 -6.18 11.95
C GLY A 475 9.82 -5.95 10.48
N ILE A 476 8.58 -6.23 10.07
CA ILE A 476 8.08 -5.94 8.73
C ILE A 476 7.71 -4.44 8.66
N ALA A 477 8.31 -3.71 7.73
CA ALA A 477 7.92 -2.33 7.44
C ALA A 477 7.06 -2.32 6.18
N ALA A 478 5.74 -2.57 6.32
CA ALA A 478 4.80 -2.68 5.19
C ALA A 478 3.61 -1.73 5.28
N SER A 479 3.64 -0.77 6.20
CA SER A 479 2.54 0.15 6.45
C SER A 479 2.28 1.10 5.27
N GLN A 480 1.02 1.11 4.81
CA GLN A 480 0.52 1.97 3.74
C GLN A 480 -0.09 3.22 4.37
N ILE A 481 0.72 4.27 4.51
CA ILE A 481 0.32 5.50 5.20
C ILE A 481 -0.34 6.46 4.22
N TYR A 482 -1.53 6.95 4.57
CA TYR A 482 -2.18 8.06 3.87
C TYR A 482 -1.62 9.40 4.34
N HIS A 483 -1.65 9.67 5.64
CA HIS A 483 -1.19 10.91 6.26
C HIS A 483 -0.51 10.68 7.60
N MET A 484 0.30 11.65 8.01
CA MET A 484 1.08 11.63 9.23
C MET A 484 1.00 12.99 9.92
N ALA A 485 1.01 12.98 11.25
CA ALA A 485 1.28 14.18 12.03
C ALA A 485 2.15 13.88 13.24
N GLY A 486 3.03 14.80 13.55
CA GLY A 486 3.77 14.80 14.82
C GLY A 486 3.27 15.85 15.79
N SER A 487 3.57 15.66 17.04
CA SER A 487 3.25 16.62 18.07
C SER A 487 4.28 17.76 18.11
N LEU A 488 3.81 19.00 18.19
CA LEU A 488 4.68 20.16 18.37
C LEU A 488 5.22 20.27 19.81
N THR A 489 4.57 19.64 20.78
CA THR A 489 4.98 19.66 22.20
C THR A 489 5.85 18.48 22.59
N ASP A 490 5.88 17.42 21.80
CA ASP A 490 6.74 16.24 21.97
C ASP A 490 7.02 15.60 20.60
N ILE A 491 8.13 15.96 20.01
CA ILE A 491 8.52 15.60 18.66
C ILE A 491 8.67 14.08 18.42
N ASP A 492 8.83 13.29 19.45
CA ASP A 492 8.88 11.83 19.33
C ASP A 492 7.51 11.18 19.25
N ASN A 493 6.44 11.89 19.61
CA ASN A 493 5.07 11.47 19.38
C ASN A 493 4.67 11.72 17.91
N MET A 494 4.26 10.67 17.24
CA MET A 494 3.73 10.69 15.88
C MET A 494 2.40 9.95 15.84
N ILE A 495 1.50 10.37 14.97
CA ILE A 495 0.27 9.65 14.65
C ILE A 495 0.17 9.49 13.14
N ILE A 496 -0.31 8.34 12.69
CA ILE A 496 -0.44 8.02 11.25
C ILE A 496 -1.80 7.39 10.97
N GLY A 497 -2.35 7.70 9.81
CA GLY A 497 -3.52 7.05 9.25
C GLY A 497 -3.13 6.02 8.19
N LEU A 498 -3.68 4.81 8.28
CA LEU A 498 -3.27 3.63 7.51
C LEU A 498 -4.42 2.99 6.78
N GLN A 499 -4.17 2.53 5.56
CA GLN A 499 -5.08 1.64 4.86
C GLN A 499 -5.24 0.32 5.65
N ASP A 500 -6.48 -0.10 5.90
CA ASP A 500 -6.91 -1.35 6.57
C ASP A 500 -6.38 -1.55 8.01
N ASN A 501 -5.45 -0.69 8.47
CA ASN A 501 -4.76 -0.83 9.75
C ASN A 501 -5.00 0.34 10.72
N GLY A 502 -5.99 1.16 10.46
CA GLY A 502 -6.49 2.22 11.34
C GLY A 502 -5.54 3.38 11.56
N CYS A 503 -5.65 4.02 12.72
CA CYS A 503 -4.71 5.04 13.17
C CYS A 503 -3.79 4.49 14.24
N LYS A 504 -2.49 4.78 14.11
CA LYS A 504 -1.46 4.35 15.07
C LYS A 504 -0.66 5.53 15.56
N ARG A 505 -0.30 5.46 16.83
CA ARG A 505 0.53 6.47 17.49
C ARG A 505 1.87 5.85 17.92
N ARG A 506 2.96 6.53 17.63
CA ARG A 506 4.27 6.18 18.20
C ARG A 506 4.35 6.70 19.62
N ASN A 507 4.74 5.82 20.54
CA ASN A 507 4.96 6.19 21.93
C ASN A 507 6.41 6.69 22.10
N ALA A 508 6.59 7.95 22.44
CA ALA A 508 7.91 8.57 22.63
C ALA A 508 8.80 7.82 23.63
N ASN A 509 8.20 7.32 24.73
CA ASN A 509 8.95 6.66 25.80
C ASN A 509 9.46 5.26 25.45
N THR A 510 8.76 4.52 24.58
CA THR A 510 9.07 3.13 24.25
C THR A 510 9.52 2.93 22.81
N SER A 511 9.32 3.93 21.95
CA SER A 511 9.49 3.84 20.48
C SER A 511 8.60 2.79 19.81
N VAL A 512 7.65 2.21 20.54
CA VAL A 512 6.68 1.23 20.03
C VAL A 512 5.43 1.98 19.55
N TRP A 513 4.71 1.41 18.62
CA TRP A 513 3.49 1.97 18.09
C TRP A 513 2.27 1.37 18.78
N ASP A 514 1.33 2.22 19.17
CA ASP A 514 0.07 1.84 19.82
C ASP A 514 -1.08 1.99 18.82
N GLN A 515 -2.06 1.08 18.89
CA GLN A 515 -3.29 1.18 18.12
C GLN A 515 -4.22 2.23 18.77
N VAL A 516 -4.63 3.24 18.00
CA VAL A 516 -5.60 4.27 18.41
C VAL A 516 -6.98 3.96 17.88
N LEU A 517 -7.06 3.49 16.63
CA LEU A 517 -8.30 3.20 15.92
C LEU A 517 -8.11 2.02 14.98
N SER A 518 -9.13 1.18 14.84
CA SER A 518 -9.26 0.14 13.80
C SER A 518 -10.01 0.67 12.57
N ALA A 519 -9.98 -0.01 11.44
CA ALA A 519 -10.57 0.30 10.13
C ALA A 519 -9.59 1.09 9.22
N ASP A 520 -10.07 1.89 8.26
CA ASP A 520 -9.21 2.79 7.48
C ASP A 520 -8.99 4.10 8.22
N GLY A 521 -7.78 4.34 8.66
CA GLY A 521 -7.39 5.66 9.15
C GLY A 521 -6.89 6.52 8.00
N PHE A 522 -7.40 7.75 7.87
CA PHE A 522 -6.98 8.67 6.81
C PHE A 522 -6.13 9.79 7.34
N ASP A 523 -6.75 10.83 7.84
CA ASP A 523 -6.07 11.99 8.36
C ASP A 523 -5.98 11.94 9.89
N CYS A 524 -4.84 12.33 10.44
CA CYS A 524 -4.60 12.31 11.86
C CYS A 524 -3.76 13.51 12.23
N ILE A 525 -4.22 14.34 13.18
CA ILE A 525 -3.48 15.51 13.67
C ILE A 525 -3.47 15.57 15.18
N TYR A 526 -2.41 16.09 15.76
CA TYR A 526 -2.37 16.51 17.15
C TYR A 526 -2.96 17.92 17.31
N ASN A 527 -3.53 18.18 18.46
CA ASN A 527 -3.76 19.55 18.91
C ASN A 527 -2.40 20.19 19.25
N ASP A 528 -2.13 21.41 18.80
CA ASP A 528 -0.86 22.11 18.98
C ASP A 528 -0.44 22.26 20.45
N GLU A 529 -1.40 22.31 21.36
CA GLU A 529 -1.17 22.46 22.81
C GLU A 529 -1.00 21.12 23.53
N SER A 530 -1.10 19.99 22.85
CA SER A 530 -1.12 18.66 23.46
C SER A 530 -0.45 17.58 22.62
N SER A 531 0.45 16.83 23.25
CA SER A 531 1.00 15.59 22.67
C SER A 531 0.13 14.35 22.92
N THR A 532 -1.05 14.49 23.56
CA THR A 532 -1.90 13.38 23.98
C THR A 532 -3.33 13.45 23.47
N ALA A 533 -3.69 14.55 22.77
CA ALA A 533 -5.01 14.80 22.23
C ALA A 533 -4.94 15.39 20.82
N GLY A 534 -5.98 15.15 20.03
CA GLY A 534 -6.06 15.62 18.65
C GLY A 534 -7.31 15.15 17.94
N TYR A 535 -7.23 15.13 16.62
CA TYR A 535 -8.33 14.75 15.72
C TYR A 535 -7.87 13.69 14.73
N LEU A 536 -8.79 12.85 14.30
CA LEU A 536 -8.54 11.82 13.30
C LEU A 536 -9.79 11.60 12.44
N SER A 537 -9.56 11.15 11.22
CA SER A 537 -10.62 10.74 10.33
C SER A 537 -10.48 9.27 9.94
N TRP A 538 -11.61 8.61 9.73
CA TRP A 538 -11.68 7.20 9.33
C TRP A 538 -12.99 6.92 8.60
N ASN A 539 -12.91 6.22 7.49
CA ASN A 539 -14.05 6.06 6.57
C ASN A 539 -14.68 7.44 6.25
N SER A 540 -15.90 7.72 6.73
CA SER A 540 -16.59 9.02 6.58
C SER A 540 -16.72 9.78 7.90
N ILE A 541 -15.98 9.36 8.94
CA ILE A 541 -16.14 9.86 10.31
C ILE A 541 -14.95 10.72 10.70
N VAL A 542 -15.23 11.83 11.38
CA VAL A 542 -14.22 12.62 12.11
C VAL A 542 -14.42 12.40 13.60
N SER A 543 -13.32 12.12 14.30
CA SER A 543 -13.31 11.86 15.73
C SER A 543 -12.29 12.76 16.43
N ARG A 544 -12.60 13.14 17.67
CA ARG A 544 -11.66 13.73 18.62
C ARG A 544 -11.11 12.65 19.54
N PHE A 545 -9.81 12.66 19.81
CA PHE A 545 -9.20 11.75 20.77
C PHE A 545 -8.45 12.52 21.86
N TRP A 546 -8.30 11.89 23.07
CA TRP A 546 -7.47 12.37 24.17
C TRP A 546 -6.94 11.20 25.00
N ASN A 547 -6.08 11.50 25.96
CA ASN A 547 -5.42 10.47 26.77
C ASN A 547 -4.68 9.43 25.89
N ASN A 548 -3.89 9.93 24.92
CA ASN A 548 -3.12 9.11 24.00
C ASN A 548 -3.96 8.13 23.15
N GLY A 549 -5.20 8.49 22.85
CA GLY A 549 -6.15 7.63 22.12
C GLY A 549 -6.91 6.65 23.00
N GLY A 550 -6.69 6.63 24.31
CA GLY A 550 -7.47 5.80 25.23
C GLY A 550 -8.93 6.24 25.35
N ASN A 551 -9.24 7.48 24.96
CA ASN A 551 -10.59 8.00 24.87
C ASN A 551 -10.81 8.61 23.49
N ARG A 552 -12.01 8.40 22.91
CA ARG A 552 -12.41 8.93 21.61
C ARG A 552 -13.88 9.29 21.60
N GLU A 553 -14.24 10.30 20.84
CA GLU A 553 -15.61 10.73 20.58
C GLU A 553 -15.77 11.08 19.08
N ASP A 554 -16.83 10.56 18.48
CA ASP A 554 -17.18 10.89 17.09
C ASP A 554 -17.85 12.26 17.04
N ILE A 555 -17.29 13.15 16.24
CA ILE A 555 -17.70 14.55 16.13
C ILE A 555 -18.04 14.92 14.68
N THR A 556 -18.41 13.94 13.86
CA THR A 556 -18.73 14.11 12.44
C THR A 556 -19.77 15.21 12.22
N PRO A 557 -19.52 16.18 11.33
CA PRO A 557 -20.48 17.23 11.03
C PRO A 557 -21.81 16.67 10.52
N PRO A 558 -22.97 17.17 10.98
CA PRO A 558 -24.26 16.73 10.50
C PRO A 558 -24.46 17.04 9.01
N GLY A 559 -24.92 16.05 8.23
CA GLY A 559 -25.15 16.21 6.79
C GLY A 559 -23.88 16.25 5.94
N SER A 560 -22.72 15.93 6.53
CA SER A 560 -21.48 15.74 5.76
C SER A 560 -21.57 14.47 4.90
N ASP A 561 -21.01 14.55 3.69
CA ASP A 561 -20.89 13.45 2.74
C ASP A 561 -19.47 13.40 2.16
N GLY A 562 -18.88 12.22 2.16
CA GLY A 562 -17.52 12.01 1.65
C GLY A 562 -16.79 10.89 2.41
N PHE A 563 -16.02 10.08 1.68
CA PHE A 563 -15.34 8.91 2.25
C PHE A 563 -13.96 9.23 2.88
N PHE A 564 -13.32 10.32 2.44
CA PHE A 564 -11.96 10.71 2.88
C PHE A 564 -11.96 12.12 3.48
N PRO A 565 -12.55 12.33 4.67
CA PRO A 565 -12.57 13.66 5.25
C PRO A 565 -11.17 14.08 5.72
N ARG A 566 -10.80 15.33 5.38
CA ARG A 566 -9.59 15.99 5.90
C ARG A 566 -9.94 16.80 7.13
N VAL A 567 -9.02 16.86 8.08
CA VAL A 567 -9.22 17.65 9.30
C VAL A 567 -7.99 18.49 9.61
N THR A 568 -8.19 19.75 9.95
CA THR A 568 -7.14 20.65 10.46
C THR A 568 -7.63 21.47 11.65
N SER A 569 -6.72 21.93 12.49
CA SER A 569 -7.02 22.81 13.63
C SER A 569 -6.27 24.14 13.51
N ALA A 570 -6.79 25.19 14.12
CA ALA A 570 -6.06 26.46 14.18
C ALA A 570 -4.83 26.37 15.09
N ILE A 571 -3.83 27.20 14.81
CA ILE A 571 -2.63 27.31 15.65
C ILE A 571 -2.99 27.97 16.96
N ASN A 572 -2.54 27.39 18.07
CA ASN A 572 -2.79 27.84 19.44
C ASN A 572 -4.29 28.01 19.78
N ASP A 573 -5.17 27.30 19.08
CA ASP A 573 -6.61 27.26 19.35
C ASP A 573 -7.14 25.86 19.05
N GLY A 574 -6.96 24.95 19.97
CA GLY A 574 -7.44 23.57 19.84
C GLY A 574 -8.96 23.43 19.82
N THR A 575 -9.72 24.52 19.93
CA THR A 575 -11.19 24.52 19.82
C THR A 575 -11.67 24.79 18.41
N LEU A 576 -10.87 25.47 17.57
CA LEU A 576 -11.18 25.73 16.16
C LEU A 576 -10.72 24.56 15.30
N VAL A 577 -11.68 23.91 14.69
CA VAL A 577 -11.46 22.74 13.81
C VAL A 577 -12.18 22.98 12.48
N LEU A 578 -11.50 22.71 11.38
CA LEU A 578 -12.10 22.63 10.05
C LEU A 578 -12.09 21.16 9.58
N ALA A 579 -13.19 20.74 8.99
CA ALA A 579 -13.33 19.42 8.37
C ALA A 579 -13.77 19.57 6.92
N GLY A 580 -12.95 19.03 5.99
CA GLY A 580 -13.21 19.03 4.55
C GLY A 580 -13.93 17.76 4.14
N TYR A 581 -15.10 17.93 3.56
CA TYR A 581 -15.93 16.91 2.93
C TYR A 581 -16.31 17.38 1.52
N ALA A 582 -17.54 17.07 1.09
CA ALA A 582 -18.12 17.76 -0.06
C ALA A 582 -18.17 19.27 0.16
N ASP A 583 -18.35 19.71 1.43
CA ASP A 583 -18.25 21.09 1.89
C ASP A 583 -17.19 21.24 2.99
N ILE A 584 -16.77 22.47 3.31
CA ILE A 584 -16.01 22.76 4.53
C ILE A 584 -16.99 22.98 5.69
N PHE A 585 -16.75 22.26 6.77
CA PHE A 585 -17.42 22.44 8.05
C PHE A 585 -16.45 23.06 9.05
N LYS A 586 -16.96 24.01 9.84
CA LYS A 586 -16.21 24.71 10.88
C LYS A 586 -16.83 24.45 12.25
N SER A 587 -16.01 24.17 13.23
CA SER A 587 -16.35 24.14 14.64
C SER A 587 -15.43 25.08 15.43
N ILE A 588 -16.00 25.80 16.41
CA ILE A 588 -15.27 26.66 17.34
C ILE A 588 -15.30 26.11 18.77
N ASN A 589 -15.73 24.87 18.94
CA ASN A 589 -15.89 24.21 20.25
C ASN A 589 -15.45 22.74 20.20
N SER A 590 -14.33 22.46 19.52
CA SER A 590 -13.71 21.14 19.40
C SER A 590 -14.62 20.07 18.80
N GLY A 591 -15.47 20.45 17.84
CA GLY A 591 -16.37 19.53 17.13
C GLY A 591 -17.71 19.28 17.82
N GLN A 592 -18.05 19.96 18.91
CA GLN A 592 -19.35 19.79 19.57
C GLN A 592 -20.51 20.38 18.76
N SER A 593 -20.27 21.39 17.94
CA SER A 593 -21.20 21.91 16.98
C SER A 593 -20.47 22.40 15.73
N TRP A 594 -21.14 22.37 14.60
CA TRP A 594 -20.58 22.69 13.29
C TRP A 594 -21.44 23.69 12.52
N SER A 595 -20.79 24.56 11.78
CA SER A 595 -21.38 25.39 10.71
C SER A 595 -20.87 24.88 9.36
N ASN A 596 -21.71 24.90 8.33
CA ASN A 596 -21.31 24.62 6.95
C ASN A 596 -20.94 25.95 6.28
N GLU A 597 -19.69 26.11 5.88
CA GLU A 597 -19.14 27.37 5.33
C GLU A 597 -19.22 27.43 3.80
N GLY A 598 -19.81 26.41 3.18
CA GLY A 598 -20.07 26.31 1.74
C GLY A 598 -18.80 26.45 0.92
N ALA A 599 -18.59 25.66 0.01
CA ALA A 599 -17.61 25.55 -1.07
C ALA A 599 -17.38 24.06 -1.28
N SER A 600 -17.16 23.58 -2.49
CA SER A 600 -17.37 22.16 -2.79
C SER A 600 -16.08 21.35 -2.94
N GLY A 601 -16.11 20.09 -2.44
CA GLY A 601 -15.16 19.03 -2.81
C GLY A 601 -13.73 19.18 -2.27
N PHE A 602 -13.55 19.29 -0.95
CA PHE A 602 -12.23 19.51 -0.38
C PHE A 602 -11.49 18.22 -0.04
N TRP A 603 -10.19 18.20 -0.37
CA TRP A 603 -9.28 17.08 -0.05
C TRP A 603 -7.97 17.53 0.57
N ASP A 604 -7.77 18.84 0.78
CA ASP A 604 -6.67 19.38 1.56
C ASP A 604 -7.04 20.73 2.17
N ILE A 605 -6.63 20.95 3.42
CA ILE A 605 -6.84 22.21 4.15
C ILE A 605 -5.58 22.51 4.96
N GLU A 606 -4.90 23.61 4.62
CA GLU A 606 -3.66 23.99 5.25
C GLU A 606 -3.82 25.29 6.04
N ARG A 607 -3.25 25.33 7.24
CA ARG A 607 -3.22 26.50 8.12
C ARG A 607 -1.98 27.36 7.87
N CYS A 608 -2.08 28.64 8.21
CA CYS A 608 -0.95 29.54 8.11
C CYS A 608 -0.29 29.76 9.48
N PRO A 609 0.95 29.31 9.74
CA PRO A 609 1.60 29.43 11.05
C PRO A 609 1.79 30.87 11.52
N SER A 610 2.03 31.83 10.63
CA SER A 610 2.24 33.24 10.97
C SER A 610 0.97 34.07 11.02
N ASN A 611 -0.20 33.50 10.69
CA ASN A 611 -1.49 34.23 10.70
C ASN A 611 -2.65 33.28 10.97
N ALA A 612 -3.08 33.19 12.23
CA ALA A 612 -4.16 32.31 12.67
C ALA A 612 -5.52 32.54 11.98
N SER A 613 -5.74 33.69 11.33
CA SER A 613 -6.97 33.95 10.58
C SER A 613 -6.92 33.43 9.15
N ARG A 614 -5.75 32.96 8.67
CA ARG A 614 -5.58 32.56 7.27
C ARG A 614 -5.50 31.06 7.12
N PHE A 615 -6.33 30.55 6.22
CA PHE A 615 -6.31 29.16 5.76
C PHE A 615 -6.28 29.12 4.23
N TYR A 616 -5.74 28.03 3.73
CA TYR A 616 -5.79 27.66 2.32
C TYR A 616 -6.44 26.29 2.18
N ALA A 617 -7.13 26.06 1.08
CA ALA A 617 -7.76 24.77 0.84
C ALA A 617 -7.68 24.39 -0.65
N ALA A 618 -7.53 23.11 -0.89
CA ALA A 618 -7.65 22.51 -2.21
C ALA A 618 -8.96 21.74 -2.32
N GLY A 619 -9.66 21.90 -3.45
CA GLY A 619 -10.93 21.25 -3.66
C GLY A 619 -11.31 21.16 -5.15
N GLY A 620 -12.39 20.45 -5.46
CA GLY A 620 -12.88 20.27 -6.83
C GLY A 620 -14.35 19.90 -6.87
N SER A 621 -14.82 19.40 -8.02
CA SER A 621 -16.21 18.98 -8.22
C SER A 621 -16.62 17.75 -7.38
N SER A 622 -15.65 16.94 -7.01
CA SER A 622 -15.80 15.74 -6.17
C SER A 622 -14.48 15.37 -5.52
N ALA A 623 -14.49 14.44 -4.56
CA ALA A 623 -13.28 13.89 -3.96
C ALA A 623 -12.33 13.21 -4.98
N PHE A 624 -12.84 12.85 -6.15
CA PHE A 624 -12.11 12.19 -7.24
C PHE A 624 -11.80 13.11 -8.42
N ALA A 625 -12.06 14.42 -8.27
CA ALA A 625 -11.78 15.38 -9.32
C ALA A 625 -10.30 15.38 -9.71
N THR A 626 -10.05 15.41 -11.00
CA THR A 626 -8.70 15.50 -11.58
C THR A 626 -8.24 16.94 -11.77
N THR A 627 -9.14 17.92 -11.56
CA THR A 627 -8.84 19.36 -11.51
C THR A 627 -9.00 19.86 -10.09
N GLY A 628 -8.05 20.64 -9.62
CA GLY A 628 -8.11 21.26 -8.30
C GLY A 628 -8.26 22.77 -8.36
N ASN A 629 -9.23 23.30 -7.62
CA ASN A 629 -9.30 24.72 -7.30
C ASN A 629 -8.53 24.99 -6.01
N MET A 630 -7.91 26.15 -5.93
CA MET A 630 -7.29 26.68 -4.74
C MET A 630 -8.18 27.76 -4.13
N TYR A 631 -8.39 27.67 -2.83
CA TYR A 631 -9.20 28.63 -2.06
C TYR A 631 -8.36 29.25 -0.95
N ARG A 632 -8.70 30.47 -0.57
CA ARG A 632 -8.09 31.19 0.54
C ARG A 632 -9.19 31.76 1.46
N SER A 633 -9.03 31.59 2.74
CA SER A 633 -9.77 32.30 3.79
C SER A 633 -8.84 33.29 4.52
N ALA A 634 -9.36 34.45 4.90
CA ALA A 634 -8.69 35.48 5.71
C ALA A 634 -9.39 35.73 7.06
N ASN A 635 -10.41 34.94 7.39
CA ASN A 635 -11.28 35.10 8.55
C ASN A 635 -11.61 33.76 9.24
N GLN A 636 -10.58 32.93 9.44
CA GLN A 636 -10.68 31.64 10.15
C GLN A 636 -11.65 30.65 9.50
N GLY A 637 -11.79 30.67 8.18
CA GLY A 637 -12.64 29.75 7.44
C GLY A 637 -14.09 30.18 7.28
N ASP A 638 -14.51 31.37 7.77
CA ASP A 638 -15.91 31.86 7.62
C ASP A 638 -16.27 32.15 6.16
N THR A 639 -15.32 32.58 5.35
CA THR A 639 -15.52 32.79 3.92
C THR A 639 -14.29 32.38 3.12
N TRP A 640 -14.51 31.93 1.89
CA TRP A 640 -13.48 31.43 0.99
C TRP A 640 -13.48 32.18 -0.35
N THR A 641 -12.30 32.53 -0.83
CA THR A 641 -12.08 33.18 -2.13
C THR A 641 -11.31 32.22 -3.02
N VAL A 642 -11.78 31.99 -4.25
CA VAL A 642 -11.05 31.22 -5.27
C VAL A 642 -9.82 32.02 -5.70
N VAL A 643 -8.65 31.39 -5.70
CA VAL A 643 -7.37 31.97 -6.16
C VAL A 643 -6.72 31.12 -7.27
N SER A 644 -7.37 30.05 -7.71
CA SER A 644 -6.96 29.26 -8.88
C SER A 644 -7.28 29.94 -10.22
N ASP A 645 -8.14 30.96 -10.25
CA ASP A 645 -8.44 31.74 -11.47
C ASP A 645 -7.42 32.84 -11.73
N ASN A 646 -6.48 33.04 -10.82
CA ASN A 646 -5.51 34.11 -10.86
C ASN A 646 -4.35 33.84 -11.84
N PRO A 647 -3.68 34.89 -12.35
CA PRO A 647 -2.62 34.75 -13.34
C PRO A 647 -1.50 33.77 -12.93
N GLY A 648 -1.09 32.90 -13.85
CA GLY A 648 0.00 31.96 -13.67
C GLY A 648 -0.37 30.65 -13.01
N TYR A 649 -1.63 30.48 -12.53
CA TYR A 649 -2.12 29.16 -12.10
C TYR A 649 -2.14 28.19 -13.28
N PRO A 650 -1.81 26.88 -13.10
CA PRO A 650 -1.80 25.94 -14.23
C PRO A 650 -3.19 25.71 -14.81
N THR A 651 -3.27 25.71 -16.14
CA THR A 651 -4.53 25.47 -16.88
C THR A 651 -4.74 24.01 -17.27
N ALA A 652 -3.81 23.13 -16.96
CA ALA A 652 -3.92 21.69 -17.22
C ALA A 652 -4.92 21.04 -16.24
N ASN A 653 -5.65 20.03 -16.71
CA ASN A 653 -6.52 19.20 -15.87
C ASN A 653 -5.66 18.27 -15.00
N ILE A 654 -5.08 18.80 -13.95
CA ILE A 654 -4.24 18.11 -12.99
C ILE A 654 -4.71 18.39 -11.56
N ARG A 655 -4.69 17.34 -10.74
CA ARG A 655 -5.10 17.45 -9.34
C ARG A 655 -4.06 18.23 -8.54
N LEU A 656 -4.47 19.28 -7.85
CA LEU A 656 -3.70 19.88 -6.77
C LEU A 656 -3.61 18.85 -5.64
N THR A 657 -2.41 18.53 -5.17
CA THR A 657 -2.18 17.42 -4.22
C THR A 657 -1.91 17.91 -2.81
N ASP A 658 -1.17 19.00 -2.65
CA ASP A 658 -0.80 19.51 -1.33
C ASP A 658 -0.45 20.99 -1.36
N ILE A 659 -0.56 21.65 -0.20
CA ILE A 659 -0.34 23.08 0.01
C ILE A 659 0.73 23.27 1.09
N GLY A 660 1.83 23.95 0.76
CA GLY A 660 2.87 24.32 1.72
C GLY A 660 2.86 25.83 1.98
N VAL A 661 2.76 26.23 3.24
CA VAL A 661 2.80 27.64 3.64
C VAL A 661 4.08 27.95 4.38
N ARG A 662 4.82 28.97 3.93
CA ARG A 662 6.02 29.42 4.64
C ARG A 662 5.68 29.83 6.09
N PRO A 663 6.32 29.28 7.11
CA PRO A 663 5.92 29.50 8.50
C PRO A 663 5.97 30.96 8.97
N THR A 664 6.90 31.74 8.40
CA THR A 664 7.17 33.14 8.82
C THR A 664 6.46 34.20 7.98
N VAL A 665 5.89 33.84 6.81
CA VAL A 665 5.28 34.79 5.86
C VAL A 665 4.01 34.21 5.27
N SER A 666 2.87 34.63 5.77
CA SER A 666 1.54 34.11 5.39
C SER A 666 1.13 34.30 3.91
N GLY A 667 1.85 35.12 3.16
CA GLY A 667 1.63 35.32 1.74
C GLY A 667 2.43 34.41 0.83
N ASN A 668 3.41 33.68 1.37
CA ASN A 668 4.26 32.78 0.59
C ASN A 668 3.66 31.37 0.64
N VAL A 669 3.07 30.96 -0.49
CA VAL A 669 2.35 29.70 -0.62
C VAL A 669 2.92 28.91 -1.78
N TRP A 670 3.18 27.65 -1.52
CA TRP A 670 3.58 26.66 -2.50
C TRP A 670 2.45 25.65 -2.70
N ILE A 671 2.28 25.20 -3.92
CA ILE A 671 1.28 24.18 -4.27
C ILE A 671 1.92 23.12 -5.17
N THR A 672 1.49 21.89 -4.99
CA THR A 672 1.95 20.75 -5.76
C THR A 672 0.83 20.12 -6.56
N PHE A 673 1.22 19.46 -7.66
CA PHE A 673 0.29 18.80 -8.55
C PHE A 673 0.69 17.35 -8.82
N GLY A 674 -0.31 16.49 -8.82
CA GLY A 674 -0.20 15.12 -9.28
C GLY A 674 -0.15 15.01 -10.80
N GLY A 675 -0.40 13.80 -11.29
CA GLY A 675 -0.52 13.50 -12.71
C GLY A 675 0.79 13.52 -13.49
N PHE A 676 0.64 13.27 -14.78
CA PHE A 676 1.73 13.15 -15.76
C PHE A 676 1.67 14.29 -16.78
N SER A 677 1.60 15.54 -16.28
CA SER A 677 1.69 16.77 -17.08
C SER A 677 3.09 17.37 -16.90
N ASP A 678 3.90 17.28 -17.93
CA ASP A 678 5.30 17.72 -17.88
C ASP A 678 5.40 19.24 -17.61
N GLY A 679 6.31 19.63 -16.71
CA GLY A 679 6.54 21.02 -16.33
C GLY A 679 5.43 21.64 -15.47
N ASN A 680 4.37 20.89 -15.08
CA ASN A 680 3.28 21.39 -14.23
C ASN A 680 3.23 20.63 -12.89
N LYS A 681 4.27 20.79 -12.07
CA LYS A 681 4.44 20.03 -10.82
C LYS A 681 4.38 20.87 -9.56
N VAL A 682 5.01 22.03 -9.57
CA VAL A 682 5.12 22.89 -8.39
C VAL A 682 4.96 24.35 -8.79
N PHE A 683 4.12 25.07 -8.06
CA PHE A 683 3.89 26.52 -8.25
C PHE A 683 4.03 27.25 -6.92
N PHE A 684 4.38 28.52 -6.99
CA PHE A 684 4.62 29.39 -5.85
C PHE A 684 3.93 30.73 -6.03
N SER A 685 3.38 31.26 -4.95
CA SER A 685 2.87 32.63 -4.85
C SER A 685 3.57 33.35 -3.69
N ASP A 686 3.91 34.60 -3.84
CA ASP A 686 4.41 35.47 -2.77
C ASP A 686 3.42 36.59 -2.38
N ASP A 687 2.21 36.52 -2.93
CA ASP A 687 1.16 37.54 -2.81
C ASP A 687 -0.21 36.92 -2.43
N VAL A 688 -0.21 35.92 -1.55
CA VAL A 688 -1.42 35.24 -1.04
C VAL A 688 -2.26 34.53 -2.12
N GLY A 689 -1.67 34.17 -3.25
CA GLY A 689 -2.34 33.50 -4.38
C GLY A 689 -2.92 34.47 -5.42
N GLU A 690 -2.60 35.78 -5.37
CA GLU A 690 -3.04 36.73 -6.42
C GLU A 690 -2.28 36.53 -7.75
N SER A 691 -1.07 35.94 -7.69
CA SER A 691 -0.32 35.51 -8.86
C SER A 691 0.51 34.25 -8.55
N TRP A 692 0.81 33.46 -9.59
CA TRP A 692 1.50 32.18 -9.47
C TRP A 692 2.71 32.08 -10.39
N PHE A 693 3.80 31.52 -9.88
CA PHE A 693 5.05 31.30 -10.59
C PHE A 693 5.36 29.80 -10.66
N ASN A 694 5.56 29.29 -11.86
CA ASN A 694 5.97 27.91 -12.05
C ASN A 694 7.38 27.68 -11.48
N LYS A 695 7.52 26.71 -10.59
CA LYS A 695 8.76 26.29 -9.93
C LYS A 695 9.10 24.83 -10.19
N SER A 696 8.46 24.19 -11.17
CA SER A 696 8.67 22.77 -11.49
C SER A 696 10.11 22.43 -11.90
N GLY A 697 10.81 23.38 -12.58
CA GLY A 697 12.19 23.14 -13.02
C GLY A 697 12.34 21.86 -13.85
N SER A 698 13.39 21.08 -13.58
CA SER A 698 13.70 19.81 -14.25
C SER A 698 13.12 18.57 -13.53
N LEU A 699 12.13 18.73 -12.65
CA LEU A 699 11.49 17.59 -11.99
C LEU A 699 11.01 16.55 -13.01
N PRO A 700 11.14 15.26 -12.69
CA PRO A 700 10.60 14.21 -13.55
C PRO A 700 9.07 14.35 -13.71
N ASN A 701 8.56 13.89 -14.85
CA ASN A 701 7.12 13.91 -15.10
C ASN A 701 6.41 12.78 -14.34
N ILE A 702 6.33 12.92 -13.01
CA ILE A 702 5.64 12.03 -12.07
C ILE A 702 4.80 12.86 -11.10
N PRO A 703 3.85 12.25 -10.38
CA PRO A 703 3.11 12.91 -9.32
C PRO A 703 4.00 13.50 -8.22
N VAL A 704 3.69 14.72 -7.79
CA VAL A 704 4.16 15.30 -6.54
C VAL A 704 3.01 15.23 -5.56
N ASN A 705 3.18 14.56 -4.42
CA ASN A 705 2.09 14.22 -3.50
C ASN A 705 2.06 15.10 -2.25
N ALA A 706 3.23 15.59 -1.82
CA ALA A 706 3.38 16.33 -0.56
C ALA A 706 4.40 17.46 -0.70
N ILE A 707 4.27 18.53 0.12
CA ILE A 707 5.22 19.63 0.20
C ILE A 707 5.36 20.15 1.62
N GLN A 708 6.61 20.44 2.03
CA GLN A 708 6.91 21.20 3.25
C GLN A 708 7.87 22.34 2.96
N VAL A 709 7.68 23.46 3.64
CA VAL A 709 8.44 24.70 3.42
C VAL A 709 8.98 25.22 4.74
N ASP A 710 10.28 25.57 4.78
CA ASP A 710 10.92 26.13 5.97
C ASP A 710 10.80 27.68 6.07
N ALA A 711 11.24 28.25 7.19
CA ALA A 711 11.22 29.69 7.44
C ALA A 711 12.08 30.49 6.43
N ASN A 712 13.03 29.86 5.76
CA ASN A 712 13.90 30.46 4.73
C ASN A 712 13.35 30.32 3.30
N ASN A 713 12.12 29.78 3.17
CA ASN A 713 11.48 29.49 1.88
C ASN A 713 12.21 28.40 1.07
N ASN A 714 12.88 27.46 1.74
CA ASN A 714 13.34 26.23 1.13
C ASN A 714 12.21 25.21 1.13
N ALA A 715 12.10 24.41 0.09
CA ALA A 715 10.99 23.49 -0.09
C ALA A 715 11.48 22.04 -0.23
N TYR A 716 10.74 21.11 0.39
CA TYR A 716 10.86 19.66 0.24
C TYR A 716 9.58 19.14 -0.38
N ILE A 717 9.68 18.27 -1.37
CA ILE A 717 8.51 17.64 -1.99
C ILE A 717 8.63 16.12 -1.95
N GLY A 718 7.52 15.45 -1.66
CA GLY A 718 7.33 14.01 -1.75
C GLY A 718 6.77 13.63 -3.11
N THR A 719 7.37 12.64 -3.77
CA THR A 719 6.97 12.14 -5.10
C THR A 719 6.73 10.64 -5.09
N ASP A 720 6.34 10.06 -6.22
CA ASP A 720 6.19 8.61 -6.36
C ASP A 720 7.52 7.83 -6.35
N ILE A 721 8.68 8.50 -6.36
CA ILE A 721 10.01 7.87 -6.32
C ILE A 721 10.89 8.34 -5.16
N GLY A 722 10.39 9.17 -4.26
CA GLY A 722 11.14 9.69 -3.12
C GLY A 722 11.01 11.19 -2.94
N VAL A 723 11.96 11.81 -2.22
CA VAL A 723 11.94 13.23 -1.83
C VAL A 723 12.90 14.05 -2.68
N PHE A 724 12.48 15.26 -3.06
CA PHE A 724 13.33 16.27 -3.67
C PHE A 724 13.39 17.53 -2.80
N TYR A 725 14.48 18.26 -2.89
CA TYR A 725 14.74 19.51 -2.19
C TYR A 725 15.04 20.65 -3.14
N ARG A 726 14.60 21.86 -2.79
CA ARG A 726 14.97 23.12 -3.45
C ARG A 726 15.17 24.23 -2.44
N GLY A 727 16.40 24.73 -2.34
CA GLY A 727 16.69 25.93 -1.56
C GLY A 727 16.19 27.20 -2.23
N SER A 728 15.90 28.23 -1.42
CA SER A 728 15.39 29.52 -1.92
C SER A 728 16.32 30.22 -2.93
N GLY A 729 17.63 29.97 -2.84
CA GLY A 729 18.64 30.44 -3.79
C GLY A 729 18.90 29.50 -4.98
N MET A 730 18.29 28.34 -5.03
CA MET A 730 18.51 27.35 -6.09
C MET A 730 17.58 27.57 -7.27
N THR A 731 18.07 27.32 -8.46
CA THR A 731 17.27 27.42 -9.70
C THR A 731 16.46 26.18 -9.98
N ASP A 732 16.85 25.03 -9.42
CA ASP A 732 16.26 23.74 -9.69
C ASP A 732 16.18 22.84 -8.47
N TRP A 733 15.51 21.70 -8.59
CA TRP A 733 15.34 20.67 -7.58
C TRP A 733 16.51 19.68 -7.60
N VAL A 734 16.86 19.17 -6.43
CA VAL A 734 17.86 18.11 -6.27
C VAL A 734 17.26 16.92 -5.55
N PRO A 735 17.62 15.68 -5.90
CA PRO A 735 17.21 14.50 -5.15
C PRO A 735 17.66 14.55 -3.69
N PHE A 736 16.76 14.15 -2.79
CA PHE A 736 16.99 14.14 -1.34
C PHE A 736 16.46 12.84 -0.73
N TRP A 737 16.96 11.70 -1.19
CA TRP A 737 16.42 10.39 -0.82
C TRP A 737 17.47 9.32 -0.49
N HIS A 738 18.70 9.68 -0.17
CA HIS A 738 19.70 8.68 0.17
C HIS A 738 19.23 7.75 1.30
N ARG A 739 19.18 6.43 1.06
CA ARG A 739 18.60 5.36 1.89
C ARG A 739 17.07 5.30 1.98
N LEU A 740 16.33 6.25 1.44
CA LEU A 740 14.88 6.12 1.33
C LEU A 740 14.57 5.14 0.20
N PRO A 741 13.72 4.12 0.39
CA PRO A 741 13.29 3.25 -0.71
C PRO A 741 12.67 4.02 -1.86
N VAL A 742 12.73 3.47 -3.07
CA VAL A 742 12.00 4.01 -4.22
C VAL A 742 10.51 3.69 -4.05
N ILE A 743 9.79 4.62 -3.46
CA ILE A 743 8.42 4.43 -3.01
C ILE A 743 7.65 5.75 -3.04
N PRO A 744 6.32 5.73 -3.25
CA PRO A 744 5.52 6.93 -3.07
C PRO A 744 5.61 7.48 -1.65
N VAL A 745 6.02 8.74 -1.56
CA VAL A 745 5.96 9.55 -0.34
C VAL A 745 4.59 10.20 -0.33
N SER A 746 3.75 9.83 0.62
CA SER A 746 2.37 10.29 0.73
C SER A 746 2.24 11.60 1.51
N ASP A 747 3.19 11.83 2.45
CA ASP A 747 3.16 13.01 3.30
C ASP A 747 4.56 13.36 3.81
N LEU A 748 4.77 14.63 4.16
CA LEU A 748 6.02 15.15 4.72
C LEU A 748 5.74 15.98 5.97
N GLU A 749 6.65 15.97 6.92
CA GLU A 749 6.58 16.82 8.12
C GLU A 749 7.96 17.37 8.48
N LEU A 750 8.09 18.69 8.57
CA LEU A 750 9.36 19.38 8.80
C LEU A 750 9.45 19.91 10.24
N TYR A 751 10.50 19.51 10.93
CA TYR A 751 10.84 19.97 12.29
C TYR A 751 12.07 20.86 12.22
N GLU A 752 11.83 22.11 11.89
CA GLU A 752 12.90 23.07 11.59
C GLU A 752 13.79 23.36 12.81
N ALA A 753 13.19 23.48 14.00
CA ALA A 753 13.92 23.73 15.24
C ALA A 753 14.88 22.60 15.63
N ASP A 754 14.55 21.36 15.21
CA ASP A 754 15.30 20.14 15.52
C ASP A 754 16.14 19.66 14.32
N ASN A 755 16.09 20.37 13.19
CA ASN A 755 16.82 20.11 11.96
C ASN A 755 16.57 18.72 11.35
N PHE A 756 15.33 18.23 11.35
CA PHE A 756 14.99 17.02 10.63
C PHE A 756 13.65 17.11 9.91
N ILE A 757 13.47 16.22 8.96
CA ILE A 757 12.23 16.02 8.21
C ILE A 757 11.81 14.55 8.26
N ARG A 758 10.50 14.32 8.33
CA ARG A 758 9.88 12.99 8.23
C ARG A 758 9.15 12.84 6.91
N ALA A 759 9.15 11.62 6.40
CA ALA A 759 8.39 11.20 5.23
C ALA A 759 7.50 10.01 5.60
N ALA A 760 6.21 10.15 5.41
CA ALA A 760 5.28 9.04 5.39
C ALA A 760 5.32 8.39 4.01
N THR A 761 5.35 7.05 3.96
CA THR A 761 5.42 6.32 2.69
C THR A 761 4.23 5.37 2.55
N PHE A 762 3.83 5.14 1.32
CA PHE A 762 2.76 4.20 1.05
C PHE A 762 3.32 2.78 0.83
N GLY A 763 3.70 2.12 1.97
CA GLY A 763 4.19 0.75 1.99
C GLY A 763 5.47 0.48 2.78
N ARG A 764 6.19 1.51 3.27
CA ARG A 764 7.43 1.35 4.05
C ARG A 764 7.44 2.13 5.37
N GLY A 765 6.26 2.55 5.85
CA GLY A 765 6.14 3.28 7.10
C GLY A 765 6.72 4.68 7.05
N VAL A 766 7.09 5.22 8.22
CA VAL A 766 7.69 6.55 8.38
C VAL A 766 9.21 6.47 8.32
N TRP A 767 9.81 7.42 7.63
CA TRP A 767 11.26 7.64 7.55
C TRP A 767 11.61 9.02 8.05
N GLN A 768 12.84 9.22 8.55
CA GLN A 768 13.34 10.50 9.04
C GLN A 768 14.75 10.74 8.51
N SER A 769 15.03 11.98 8.11
CA SER A 769 16.36 12.47 7.71
C SER A 769 16.64 13.80 8.41
N ASP A 770 17.93 14.11 8.63
CA ASP A 770 18.31 15.50 8.88
C ASP A 770 17.85 16.37 7.72
N THR A 771 17.60 17.67 7.97
CA THR A 771 17.30 18.63 6.89
C THR A 771 18.48 18.80 5.95
N TYR A 772 18.18 19.23 4.73
CA TYR A 772 19.22 19.54 3.75
C TYR A 772 20.13 20.62 4.30
N SER A 773 21.41 20.31 4.42
CA SER A 773 22.43 21.29 4.76
C SER A 773 23.38 21.47 3.57
N THR A 774 23.68 22.72 3.24
CA THR A 774 24.82 23.00 2.40
C THR A 774 26.08 22.65 3.19
N CYS A 775 26.96 21.87 2.62
CA CYS A 775 28.21 21.51 3.27
C CYS A 775 29.00 22.77 3.65
N THR A 776 29.47 22.80 4.86
CA THR A 776 30.41 23.84 5.29
C THR A 776 31.74 23.72 4.52
N GLN A 777 32.36 24.83 4.12
CA GLN A 777 33.59 24.83 3.33
C GLN A 777 34.74 24.07 4.03
N GLY A 778 34.84 24.13 5.34
CA GLY A 778 35.78 23.36 6.12
C GLY A 778 35.24 23.01 7.51
N LEU A 779 35.45 21.79 7.94
CA LEU A 779 35.02 21.27 9.22
C LEU A 779 36.24 21.00 10.12
N ASN A 780 36.21 21.62 11.30
CA ASN A 780 37.18 21.33 12.36
C ASN A 780 36.47 20.57 13.49
N LEU A 781 36.77 19.31 13.58
CA LEU A 781 36.20 18.45 14.62
C LEU A 781 37.16 18.45 15.83
N THR A 782 36.72 18.91 16.99
CA THR A 782 37.56 19.11 18.19
C THR A 782 36.99 18.50 19.47
N ALA A 783 35.82 17.85 19.46
CA ALA A 783 35.17 17.24 20.61
C ALA A 783 35.21 15.71 20.59
N ASN A 784 35.00 15.05 21.72
CA ASN A 784 34.85 13.59 21.78
C ASN A 784 33.58 13.16 21.04
N LEU A 785 33.68 12.09 20.23
CA LEU A 785 32.57 11.55 19.44
C LEU A 785 32.17 10.17 19.94
N SER A 786 30.88 9.90 20.01
CA SER A 786 30.31 8.61 20.32
C SER A 786 29.13 8.30 19.40
N GLY A 787 28.85 7.01 19.16
CA GLY A 787 27.82 6.55 18.24
C GLY A 787 28.18 6.75 16.77
N ASN A 788 27.33 6.27 15.87
CA ASN A 788 27.56 6.42 14.42
C ASN A 788 27.44 7.89 14.04
N ARG A 789 28.49 8.44 13.38
CA ARG A 789 28.57 9.83 12.97
C ARG A 789 29.03 9.94 11.52
N TYR A 790 28.42 10.87 10.80
CA TYR A 790 28.79 11.25 9.44
C TYR A 790 29.08 12.75 9.41
N TYR A 791 30.21 13.14 8.80
CA TYR A 791 30.59 14.53 8.62
C TYR A 791 31.01 14.76 7.17
N GLU A 792 30.54 15.86 6.59
CA GLU A 792 30.79 16.23 5.21
C GLU A 792 31.20 17.70 5.10
N ALA A 793 32.13 18.01 4.21
CA ALA A 793 32.59 19.36 3.93
C ALA A 793 32.91 19.55 2.44
N SER A 794 32.63 20.73 1.87
CA SER A 794 32.86 21.04 0.46
C SER A 794 34.33 21.32 0.13
N ASP A 795 35.22 21.40 1.11
CA ASP A 795 36.65 21.57 0.91
C ASP A 795 37.42 20.57 1.76
N SER A 796 37.39 20.70 3.08
CA SER A 796 38.24 19.92 3.94
C SER A 796 37.60 19.57 5.29
N ILE A 797 38.01 18.42 5.83
CA ILE A 797 37.72 18.03 7.22
C ILE A 797 39.06 17.89 7.96
N SER A 798 39.22 18.55 9.10
CA SER A 798 40.31 18.31 9.99
C SER A 798 39.87 17.85 11.35
N CYS A 799 40.49 16.76 11.85
CA CYS A 799 40.18 16.19 13.16
C CYS A 799 41.39 16.38 14.09
N THR A 800 41.18 17.01 15.22
CA THR A 800 42.18 17.16 16.30
C THR A 800 41.62 16.49 17.56
N SER A 801 42.42 15.64 18.21
CA SER A 801 42.16 15.05 19.55
C SER A 801 40.83 14.40 19.70
N TYR A 802 40.66 13.15 19.29
CA TYR A 802 39.43 12.38 19.56
C TYR A 802 39.72 11.13 20.31
N ILE A 803 38.94 10.89 21.33
CA ILE A 803 38.81 9.61 22.01
C ILE A 803 37.40 9.12 21.73
N PHE A 804 37.26 8.00 21.01
CA PHE A 804 35.98 7.39 20.82
C PHE A 804 35.57 6.63 22.09
N GLY A 805 34.53 7.11 22.76
CA GLY A 805 33.95 6.43 23.92
C GLY A 805 32.97 5.37 23.47
N GLY A 806 33.27 4.10 23.70
CA GLY A 806 32.36 2.98 23.54
C GLY A 806 32.67 2.09 22.33
N GLN A 807 32.21 0.83 22.40
CA GLN A 807 32.38 -0.14 21.31
C GLN A 807 31.38 0.16 20.18
N ASN A 808 31.78 -0.09 18.95
CA ASN A 808 30.96 0.01 17.73
C ASN A 808 30.58 1.44 17.30
N THR A 809 31.45 2.41 17.48
CA THR A 809 31.31 3.74 16.83
C THR A 809 31.85 3.65 15.41
N ASN A 810 31.04 4.04 14.43
CA ASN A 810 31.43 4.20 13.04
C ASN A 810 31.47 5.71 12.70
N LEU A 811 32.66 6.23 12.39
CA LEU A 811 32.87 7.61 11.97
C LEU A 811 33.15 7.65 10.49
N VAL A 812 32.32 8.37 9.76
CA VAL A 812 32.54 8.61 8.33
C VAL A 812 32.85 10.08 8.10
N LEU A 813 33.95 10.35 7.40
CA LEU A 813 34.43 11.67 7.02
C LEU A 813 34.43 11.76 5.50
N LYS A 814 33.76 12.74 4.93
CA LYS A 814 33.74 13.00 3.49
C LYS A 814 34.12 14.44 3.22
N ALA A 815 35.08 14.68 2.37
CA ALA A 815 35.48 16.01 1.95
C ALA A 815 35.77 16.05 0.44
N ASP A 816 35.63 17.23 -0.17
CA ASP A 816 35.86 17.40 -1.60
C ASP A 816 37.38 17.35 -1.93
N ASN A 817 38.21 18.01 -1.14
CA ASN A 817 39.62 18.15 -1.43
C ASN A 817 40.54 17.35 -0.50
N TYR A 818 40.36 17.39 0.82
CA TYR A 818 41.23 16.64 1.74
C TYR A 818 40.64 16.40 3.13
N ILE A 819 41.08 15.31 3.76
CA ILE A 819 40.78 14.95 5.15
C ILE A 819 42.12 14.86 5.90
N ILE A 820 42.21 15.60 7.00
CA ILE A 820 43.42 15.65 7.82
C ILE A 820 43.14 15.08 9.21
N LEU A 821 43.72 13.93 9.53
CA LEU A 821 43.78 13.42 10.88
C LEU A 821 45.04 14.00 11.58
N LYS A 822 44.84 14.95 12.50
CA LYS A 822 45.93 15.65 13.19
C LYS A 822 46.48 14.84 14.36
N ALA A 823 47.67 15.21 14.83
CA ALA A 823 48.26 14.61 16.02
C ALA A 823 47.31 14.66 17.25
N GLY A 824 47.11 13.52 17.91
CA GLY A 824 46.15 13.37 19.00
C GLY A 824 44.81 12.74 18.57
N PHE A 825 44.60 12.46 17.31
CA PHE A 825 43.49 11.66 16.83
C PHE A 825 43.65 10.20 17.27
N GLU A 826 42.68 9.66 18.02
CA GLU A 826 42.65 8.27 18.48
C GLU A 826 41.30 7.66 18.25
N ALA A 827 41.24 6.45 17.67
CA ALA A 827 40.03 5.62 17.57
C ALA A 827 40.18 4.42 18.52
N GLY A 828 39.33 4.32 19.52
CA GLY A 828 39.33 3.21 20.48
C GLY A 828 39.03 1.86 19.82
N PHE A 829 39.42 0.78 20.49
CA PHE A 829 39.21 -0.59 20.00
C PHE A 829 37.73 -0.89 19.67
N GLY A 830 37.47 -1.48 18.52
CA GLY A 830 36.14 -1.83 18.03
C GLY A 830 35.40 -0.69 17.31
N ASN A 831 36.07 0.45 17.08
CA ASN A 831 35.50 1.56 16.31
C ASN A 831 36.10 1.57 14.89
N THR A 832 35.32 2.04 13.93
CA THR A 832 35.74 2.19 12.54
C THR A 832 35.79 3.66 12.14
N VAL A 833 36.79 4.03 11.33
CA VAL A 833 36.88 5.37 10.73
C VAL A 833 37.08 5.22 9.24
N HIS A 834 36.11 5.73 8.49
CA HIS A 834 36.20 5.80 7.04
C HIS A 834 36.41 7.26 6.60
N GLY A 835 37.46 7.54 5.83
CA GLY A 835 37.64 8.83 5.23
C GLY A 835 37.80 8.69 3.70
N TYR A 836 37.02 9.45 2.93
CA TYR A 836 37.11 9.43 1.49
C TYR A 836 36.91 10.84 0.87
N LEU A 837 37.47 11.04 -0.30
CA LEU A 837 37.33 12.29 -1.03
C LEU A 837 36.23 12.14 -2.10
N ALA A 838 35.20 12.97 -2.00
CA ALA A 838 34.14 13.07 -2.99
C ALA A 838 33.46 14.43 -2.87
N PRO A 839 32.89 14.96 -3.96
CA PRO A 839 32.14 16.21 -3.92
C PRO A 839 31.04 16.20 -2.88
N CYS A 840 30.83 17.34 -2.24
CA CYS A 840 29.79 17.54 -1.27
C CYS A 840 28.41 17.31 -1.91
N GLY A 841 27.52 16.67 -1.18
CA GLY A 841 26.21 16.27 -1.71
C GLY A 841 26.22 14.98 -2.55
N THR A 842 27.37 14.35 -2.80
CA THR A 842 27.46 13.04 -3.46
C THR A 842 27.41 11.90 -2.43
N ALA A 843 26.81 10.75 -2.76
CA ALA A 843 26.70 9.62 -1.84
C ALA A 843 28.03 9.07 -1.36
N GLN A 844 28.00 8.39 -0.21
CA GLN A 844 29.12 7.55 0.25
C GLN A 844 29.39 6.45 -0.80
N LEU A 845 30.66 6.25 -1.13
CA LEU A 845 31.06 5.02 -1.78
C LEU A 845 30.98 3.92 -0.71
N GLU A 846 30.03 3.00 -0.85
CA GLU A 846 30.06 1.74 -0.09
C GLU A 846 31.15 0.86 -0.69
N ASP A 847 32.15 0.50 0.12
CA ASP A 847 33.12 -0.57 -0.18
C ASP A 847 32.48 -1.94 0.05
#